data_1dc6f7bdfb6b1fd0d50eb59b5a9383de
#
_entry.id   1dc6f7bdfb6b1fd0d50eb59b5a9383de
#
_cell.length_a   1.000
_cell.length_b   1.000
_cell.length_c   1.000
_cell.angle_alpha   90.00
_cell.angle_beta   90.00
_cell.angle_gamma   90.00
#
_symmetry.space_group_name_H-M   'P 1'
#
loop_
_entity.id
_entity.type
_entity.pdbx_description
1 polymer ?
#
loop_
_entity_poly.entity_id
_entity_poly.type
_entity_poly.pdbx_seq_one_letter_code
_entity_poly.pdbx_strand_id
1 'polypeptide(L)'
;MHKMPYVLNSIISQLFSEHIYRVLALIAATGLMLASNVAFSAEASPTCPADHAMYYVGSKNFSPAPAAANKLALSWTGGAGNTSTTYNFNNNLEFKLSFSETNFLAAGYPEASSFGGVTTNAINMRHSSQYLNINHKLTATINKPVSKYGFVVQDLDSNENGRYTESVSLFSAGGAFSNILTANHTLSNSNRTITGNQWPNCSPTNPCNFNVDWGSQSLNTPFVITHGNTYRSASTTTSTGDHVVGYSDFYFCLAPPKLIVKKVLTGTRFNDSDTKRDQFNIKVAGGKLTPDSQGSTASFTTTGAGSTITNGSTVTPLELAPSTTYTISENIINGDATNYNTNYVCSNATTGSNSSTPSGNTSSFTLSNLNYGDEVTCIITNTPKSYSFSGIVFNDNGKITNPTKDDVSDKYLNNRLYFNGKYDSPTESGIPFTTGHTITLNKCADDTSTSTFTSQTVNISDDGTYSFTLTPAQLGSNTKLCATQNEPNNYTYSVDTTSNLRQINITTNTFNYPDNNFGDVIQDNAALVLFKSQYTHNCSLTDLTTINVNYTGSASTAYSTNSISEIIPGQCIAYRIEAVNRGNVPLTDIIIRDTLQKKGENGALVTSTLATPTPIGENSGVPSFSNSSVSIGNNGQVLTNGFPLGITSSDRRRAIRFNTKYGTTVNP
;
A
#
# COMPACT_ATOMS: atom_id res chain seq x y z
N MET A 1 -71.54 -16.25 -37.62
CA MET A 1 -72.51 -17.14 -36.96
C MET A 1 -71.76 -18.26 -36.23
N HIS A 2 -72.04 -18.42 -34.95
CA HIS A 2 -71.70 -19.59 -34.10
C HIS A 2 -70.21 -19.85 -33.74
N LYS A 3 -69.81 -19.29 -32.61
CA LYS A 3 -68.99 -19.97 -31.55
C LYS A 3 -68.90 -19.11 -30.32
N MET A 4 -69.97 -18.97 -29.59
CA MET A 4 -69.90 -18.28 -28.26
C MET A 4 -70.96 -18.84 -27.29
N PRO A 5 -70.83 -20.12 -26.89
CA PRO A 5 -71.37 -20.48 -25.58
C PRO A 5 -70.45 -21.36 -24.73
N TYR A 6 -69.25 -21.78 -25.17
CA TYR A 6 -68.45 -22.70 -24.39
C TYR A 6 -67.49 -21.98 -23.35
N VAL A 7 -67.20 -20.71 -23.53
CA VAL A 7 -66.29 -19.97 -22.61
C VAL A 7 -67.01 -19.50 -21.36
N LEU A 8 -68.31 -19.22 -21.42
CA LEU A 8 -69.04 -18.68 -20.26
C LEU A 8 -69.32 -19.73 -19.18
N ASN A 9 -69.52 -21.01 -19.53
CA ASN A 9 -69.74 -22.07 -18.55
C ASN A 9 -68.43 -22.50 -17.82
N SER A 10 -67.27 -22.33 -18.44
CA SER A 10 -65.98 -22.62 -17.79
C SER A 10 -65.61 -21.55 -16.74
N ILE A 11 -65.93 -20.31 -17.01
CA ILE A 11 -65.63 -19.19 -16.07
C ILE A 11 -66.56 -19.23 -14.85
N ILE A 12 -67.83 -19.59 -15.03
CA ILE A 12 -68.77 -19.69 -13.93
C ILE A 12 -68.46 -20.88 -13.01
N SER A 13 -68.03 -22.02 -13.55
CA SER A 13 -67.64 -23.18 -12.75
C SER A 13 -66.34 -22.96 -11.95
N GLN A 14 -65.39 -22.20 -12.49
CA GLN A 14 -64.17 -21.85 -11.75
C GLN A 14 -64.43 -20.82 -10.63
N LEU A 15 -65.28 -19.82 -10.86
CA LEU A 15 -65.61 -18.84 -9.85
C LEU A 15 -66.43 -19.46 -8.68
N PHE A 16 -67.30 -20.43 -8.96
CA PHE A 16 -68.02 -21.13 -7.86
C PHE A 16 -67.14 -22.10 -7.06
N SER A 17 -66.15 -22.74 -7.72
CA SER A 17 -65.22 -23.61 -7.00
C SER A 17 -64.25 -22.83 -6.09
N GLU A 18 -63.73 -21.69 -6.55
CA GLU A 18 -62.85 -20.86 -5.72
C GLU A 18 -63.57 -20.23 -4.53
N HIS A 19 -64.85 -19.85 -4.65
CA HIS A 19 -65.60 -19.32 -3.54
C HIS A 19 -65.96 -20.37 -2.48
N ILE A 20 -66.27 -21.60 -2.89
CA ILE A 20 -66.52 -22.70 -1.95
C ILE A 20 -65.23 -23.11 -1.22
N TYR A 21 -64.06 -23.14 -1.89
CA TYR A 21 -62.78 -23.42 -1.26
C TYR A 21 -62.36 -22.29 -0.28
N ARG A 22 -62.63 -21.05 -0.60
CA ARG A 22 -62.37 -19.93 0.32
C ARG A 22 -63.27 -19.90 1.53
N VAL A 23 -64.54 -20.25 1.38
CA VAL A 23 -65.48 -20.36 2.49
C VAL A 23 -65.19 -21.58 3.38
N LEU A 24 -64.84 -22.71 2.81
CA LEU A 24 -64.42 -23.90 3.56
C LEU A 24 -63.06 -23.69 4.26
N ALA A 25 -62.11 -22.97 3.63
CA ALA A 25 -60.84 -22.59 4.24
C ALA A 25 -61.06 -21.57 5.39
N LEU A 26 -62.04 -20.67 5.27
CA LEU A 26 -62.34 -19.70 6.33
C LEU A 26 -63.05 -20.38 7.52
N ILE A 27 -63.94 -21.37 7.27
CA ILE A 27 -64.60 -22.14 8.33
C ILE A 27 -63.61 -23.11 9.01
N ALA A 28 -62.66 -23.68 8.27
CA ALA A 28 -61.56 -24.47 8.86
C ALA A 28 -60.59 -23.59 9.69
N ALA A 29 -60.30 -22.37 9.24
CA ALA A 29 -59.48 -21.45 9.98
C ALA A 29 -60.17 -20.89 11.23
N THR A 30 -61.50 -20.64 11.19
CA THR A 30 -62.26 -20.21 12.37
C THR A 30 -62.60 -21.39 13.32
N GLY A 31 -62.74 -22.62 12.80
CA GLY A 31 -62.89 -23.81 13.67
C GLY A 31 -61.60 -24.21 14.40
N LEU A 32 -60.42 -23.94 13.82
CA LEU A 32 -59.14 -24.12 14.52
C LEU A 32 -58.84 -23.02 15.55
N MET A 33 -59.48 -21.85 15.48
CA MET A 33 -59.29 -20.77 16.45
C MET A 33 -60.15 -20.90 17.75
N LEU A 34 -61.05 -21.89 17.81
CA LEU A 34 -61.91 -22.11 18.96
C LEU A 34 -61.52 -23.31 19.86
N ALA A 35 -60.42 -23.98 19.52
CA ALA A 35 -59.87 -25.09 20.31
C ALA A 35 -58.43 -24.77 20.81
N SER A 36 -58.19 -23.56 21.25
CA SER A 36 -56.92 -23.24 21.91
C SER A 36 -57.18 -22.41 23.14
N ASN A 37 -57.48 -23.04 24.18
CA ASN A 37 -57.29 -22.44 25.48
C ASN A 37 -56.54 -23.42 26.33
N VAL A 38 -55.27 -23.43 26.17
CA VAL A 38 -54.21 -23.17 27.14
C VAL A 38 -52.97 -22.87 26.29
N ALA A 39 -52.79 -21.64 25.87
CA ALA A 39 -51.51 -21.19 25.40
C ALA A 39 -50.59 -21.12 26.60
N PHE A 40 -49.89 -22.20 26.90
CA PHE A 40 -48.61 -22.06 27.56
C PHE A 40 -47.80 -21.12 26.69
N SER A 41 -47.39 -19.99 27.23
CA SER A 41 -46.44 -19.11 26.62
C SER A 41 -45.16 -19.94 26.38
N ALA A 42 -45.05 -20.53 25.19
CA ALA A 42 -43.79 -21.08 24.79
C ALA A 42 -42.84 -19.89 24.69
N GLU A 43 -41.79 -19.88 25.51
CA GLU A 43 -40.70 -18.92 25.32
C GLU A 43 -40.36 -18.88 23.85
N ALA A 44 -40.36 -17.71 23.22
CA ALA A 44 -39.98 -17.60 21.84
C ALA A 44 -38.52 -18.04 21.71
N SER A 45 -38.29 -19.00 20.83
CA SER A 45 -36.90 -19.41 20.50
C SER A 45 -36.11 -18.19 20.05
N PRO A 46 -34.91 -17.94 20.56
CA PRO A 46 -34.08 -16.85 20.09
C PRO A 46 -33.81 -17.00 18.60
N THR A 47 -33.94 -15.91 17.85
CA THR A 47 -33.71 -15.89 16.41
C THR A 47 -32.74 -14.78 16.07
N CYS A 48 -31.76 -15.08 15.22
CA CYS A 48 -30.87 -14.10 14.63
C CYS A 48 -31.40 -13.68 13.25
N PRO A 49 -31.03 -12.48 12.77
CA PRO A 49 -31.22 -12.12 11.37
C PRO A 49 -30.56 -13.14 10.43
N ALA A 50 -31.01 -13.18 9.18
CA ALA A 50 -30.42 -14.07 8.18
C ALA A 50 -28.89 -13.86 8.07
N ASP A 51 -28.17 -14.94 7.82
CA ASP A 51 -26.70 -14.97 7.69
C ASP A 51 -25.90 -14.57 8.96
N HIS A 52 -26.56 -14.25 10.07
CA HIS A 52 -25.90 -13.93 11.35
C HIS A 52 -25.62 -15.21 12.17
N ALA A 53 -24.54 -15.19 12.91
CA ALA A 53 -24.23 -16.27 13.84
C ALA A 53 -24.88 -16.04 15.20
N MET A 54 -25.57 -17.07 15.71
CA MET A 54 -26.08 -17.08 17.08
C MET A 54 -25.01 -17.64 18.02
N TYR A 55 -24.82 -16.94 19.13
CA TYR A 55 -24.06 -17.38 20.30
C TYR A 55 -25.00 -17.49 21.47
N TYR A 56 -24.85 -18.52 22.28
CA TYR A 56 -25.78 -18.85 23.33
C TYR A 56 -25.10 -19.35 24.60
N VAL A 57 -25.55 -18.87 25.72
CA VAL A 57 -25.16 -19.35 27.06
C VAL A 57 -26.39 -19.83 27.79
N GLY A 58 -26.52 -21.14 27.95
CA GLY A 58 -27.68 -21.77 28.57
C GLY A 58 -27.76 -23.26 28.26
N SER A 59 -28.86 -23.89 28.67
CA SER A 59 -29.07 -25.35 28.55
C SER A 59 -30.14 -25.77 27.56
N LYS A 60 -30.96 -24.83 27.08
CA LYS A 60 -32.07 -25.16 26.18
C LYS A 60 -31.63 -25.56 24.80
N ASN A 61 -32.46 -26.35 24.14
CA ASN A 61 -32.36 -26.71 22.75
C ASN A 61 -33.44 -25.98 21.96
N PHE A 62 -33.08 -25.32 20.89
CA PHE A 62 -34.03 -24.66 19.98
C PHE A 62 -33.73 -25.01 18.50
N SER A 63 -34.68 -24.65 17.67
CA SER A 63 -34.51 -24.78 16.21
C SER A 63 -34.74 -23.41 15.55
N PRO A 64 -33.77 -22.95 14.72
CA PRO A 64 -32.45 -23.58 14.45
C PRO A 64 -31.52 -23.50 15.67
N ALA A 65 -30.76 -24.56 15.90
CA ALA A 65 -29.78 -24.59 16.98
C ALA A 65 -28.55 -23.75 16.65
N PRO A 66 -27.92 -23.06 17.64
CA PRO A 66 -26.60 -22.47 17.42
C PRO A 66 -25.57 -23.56 17.06
N ALA A 67 -24.53 -23.22 16.31
CA ALA A 67 -23.41 -24.12 16.11
C ALA A 67 -22.84 -24.59 17.46
N ALA A 68 -22.40 -25.85 17.56
CA ALA A 68 -21.90 -26.40 18.82
C ALA A 68 -20.77 -25.56 19.44
N ALA A 69 -19.89 -24.99 18.61
CA ALA A 69 -18.81 -24.11 19.06
C ALA A 69 -19.29 -22.76 19.60
N ASN A 70 -20.54 -22.40 19.33
CA ASN A 70 -21.17 -21.14 19.76
C ASN A 70 -22.14 -21.36 20.94
N LYS A 71 -22.12 -22.54 21.55
CA LYS A 71 -22.98 -22.87 22.70
C LYS A 71 -22.12 -23.15 23.92
N LEU A 72 -22.36 -22.41 25.00
CA LEU A 72 -21.76 -22.64 26.33
C LEU A 72 -22.84 -22.95 27.36
N ALA A 73 -22.49 -23.79 28.31
CA ALA A 73 -23.35 -24.00 29.47
C ALA A 73 -23.36 -22.74 30.36
N LEU A 74 -24.52 -22.40 30.92
CA LEU A 74 -24.59 -21.38 31.95
C LEU A 74 -23.92 -21.90 33.21
N SER A 75 -22.95 -21.17 33.70
CA SER A 75 -22.25 -21.47 34.95
C SER A 75 -21.96 -20.18 35.68
N TRP A 76 -22.05 -20.22 36.99
CA TRP A 76 -21.69 -19.13 37.87
C TRP A 76 -21.01 -19.69 39.09
N THR A 77 -19.82 -19.24 39.39
CA THR A 77 -19.11 -19.66 40.59
C THR A 77 -19.68 -18.85 41.76
N GLY A 78 -20.61 -19.44 42.50
CA GLY A 78 -21.37 -18.79 43.57
C GLY A 78 -20.53 -18.30 44.72
N GLY A 79 -21.09 -17.36 45.48
CA GLY A 79 -20.58 -16.88 46.76
C GLY A 79 -20.56 -15.36 46.88
N ALA A 80 -20.71 -14.90 48.11
CA ALA A 80 -20.63 -13.48 48.46
C ALA A 80 -19.26 -12.92 47.99
N GLY A 81 -19.29 -11.99 47.04
CA GLY A 81 -18.10 -11.36 46.46
C GLY A 81 -17.83 -11.69 45.00
N ASN A 82 -18.38 -12.76 44.42
CA ASN A 82 -18.26 -13.02 42.99
C ASN A 82 -19.42 -12.36 42.23
N THR A 83 -19.21 -11.16 41.80
CA THR A 83 -20.23 -10.34 41.12
C THR A 83 -20.10 -10.33 39.60
N SER A 84 -19.19 -11.08 39.00
CA SER A 84 -19.06 -11.14 37.55
C SER A 84 -18.53 -12.48 37.04
N THR A 85 -18.92 -12.86 35.84
CA THR A 85 -18.44 -14.04 35.11
C THR A 85 -18.23 -13.68 33.65
N THR A 86 -17.17 -14.20 33.03
CA THR A 86 -16.90 -14.06 31.59
C THR A 86 -17.00 -15.43 30.93
N TYR A 87 -17.79 -15.50 29.88
CA TYR A 87 -17.92 -16.67 28.99
C TYR A 87 -17.05 -16.44 27.76
N ASN A 88 -16.05 -17.29 27.58
CA ASN A 88 -15.09 -17.19 26.49
C ASN A 88 -15.48 -18.14 25.36
N PHE A 89 -15.83 -17.60 24.23
CA PHE A 89 -16.02 -18.35 22.99
C PHE A 89 -14.73 -18.37 22.17
N ASN A 90 -14.73 -19.13 21.09
CA ASN A 90 -13.62 -19.13 20.15
C ASN A 90 -13.41 -17.72 19.54
N ASN A 91 -12.23 -17.49 18.97
CA ASN A 91 -11.88 -16.25 18.28
C ASN A 91 -11.92 -14.99 19.17
N ASN A 92 -11.48 -15.13 20.42
CA ASN A 92 -11.42 -14.07 21.43
C ASN A 92 -12.75 -13.33 21.63
N LEU A 93 -13.86 -14.02 21.42
CA LEU A 93 -15.18 -13.47 21.68
C LEU A 93 -15.52 -13.68 23.16
N GLU A 94 -15.75 -12.58 23.85
CA GLU A 94 -16.08 -12.56 25.28
C GLU A 94 -17.48 -12.02 25.50
N PHE A 95 -18.24 -12.75 26.30
CA PHE A 95 -19.51 -12.32 26.87
C PHE A 95 -19.37 -12.24 28.39
N LYS A 96 -19.51 -11.06 28.94
CA LYS A 96 -19.36 -10.82 30.38
C LYS A 96 -20.68 -10.39 30.98
N LEU A 97 -21.03 -11.04 32.07
CA LEU A 97 -22.15 -10.67 32.98
C LEU A 97 -21.57 -10.12 34.28
N SER A 98 -22.19 -9.09 34.81
CA SER A 98 -21.85 -8.54 36.11
C SER A 98 -23.08 -8.05 36.87
N PHE A 99 -23.08 -8.23 38.17
CA PHE A 99 -24.06 -7.67 39.07
C PHE A 99 -23.46 -6.56 39.92
N SER A 100 -24.19 -5.49 40.11
CA SER A 100 -23.82 -4.38 40.99
C SER A 100 -25.05 -3.91 41.76
N GLU A 101 -24.86 -3.00 42.72
CA GLU A 101 -25.91 -2.45 43.56
C GLU A 101 -26.71 -3.56 44.26
N THR A 102 -26.05 -4.63 44.69
CA THR A 102 -26.67 -5.84 45.28
C THR A 102 -26.94 -5.64 46.76
N ASN A 103 -28.14 -5.18 47.08
CA ASN A 103 -28.57 -4.98 48.47
C ASN A 103 -29.26 -6.24 49.02
N PHE A 104 -28.94 -6.60 50.26
CA PHE A 104 -29.57 -7.72 51.00
C PHE A 104 -29.47 -9.07 50.26
N LEU A 105 -28.43 -9.29 49.51
CA LEU A 105 -28.23 -10.57 48.84
C LEU A 105 -27.97 -11.68 49.88
N ALA A 106 -28.67 -12.80 49.74
CA ALA A 106 -28.49 -13.96 50.61
C ALA A 106 -27.07 -14.56 50.44
N ALA A 107 -26.54 -15.14 51.48
CA ALA A 107 -25.23 -15.78 51.45
C ALA A 107 -25.18 -16.90 50.40
N GLY A 108 -24.13 -16.90 49.57
CA GLY A 108 -23.94 -17.87 48.48
C GLY A 108 -24.46 -17.42 47.11
N TYR A 109 -25.16 -16.29 47.03
CA TYR A 109 -25.70 -15.77 45.77
C TYR A 109 -24.86 -14.58 45.23
N PRO A 110 -24.85 -14.35 43.90
CA PRO A 110 -25.57 -15.09 42.84
C PRO A 110 -25.02 -16.51 42.65
N GLU A 111 -25.88 -17.42 42.21
CA GLU A 111 -25.54 -18.83 41.98
C GLU A 111 -26.32 -19.40 40.80
N ALA A 112 -25.70 -20.29 40.01
CA ALA A 112 -26.40 -21.04 38.97
C ALA A 112 -27.14 -22.23 39.64
N SER A 113 -28.36 -21.99 40.11
CA SER A 113 -29.17 -22.94 40.86
C SER A 113 -30.66 -22.77 40.57
N SER A 114 -31.51 -23.62 41.16
CA SER A 114 -32.96 -23.48 41.16
C SER A 114 -33.46 -23.16 42.57
N PHE A 115 -34.34 -22.17 42.66
CA PHE A 115 -35.04 -21.81 43.91
C PHE A 115 -36.31 -21.02 43.59
N GLY A 116 -37.40 -21.24 44.37
CA GLY A 116 -38.67 -20.60 44.09
C GLY A 116 -39.23 -21.01 42.73
N GLY A 117 -39.65 -20.06 41.92
CA GLY A 117 -40.06 -20.25 40.53
C GLY A 117 -38.89 -20.26 39.52
N VAL A 118 -37.64 -20.07 39.98
CA VAL A 118 -36.45 -20.13 39.11
C VAL A 118 -36.13 -21.59 38.81
N THR A 119 -36.11 -21.93 37.55
CA THR A 119 -35.74 -23.28 37.07
C THR A 119 -34.24 -23.52 37.14
N THR A 120 -33.84 -24.78 37.07
CA THR A 120 -32.42 -25.15 36.95
C THR A 120 -31.80 -24.45 35.72
N ASN A 121 -30.52 -24.10 35.83
CA ASN A 121 -29.74 -23.43 34.77
C ASN A 121 -30.10 -21.95 34.54
N ALA A 122 -30.53 -21.25 35.57
CA ALA A 122 -30.57 -19.79 35.64
C ALA A 122 -29.56 -19.28 36.67
N ILE A 123 -29.09 -18.07 36.51
CA ILE A 123 -28.38 -17.35 37.56
C ILE A 123 -29.45 -16.82 38.50
N ASN A 124 -29.45 -17.35 39.70
CA ASN A 124 -30.41 -17.05 40.75
C ASN A 124 -29.90 -15.89 41.60
N MET A 125 -30.73 -14.86 41.76
CA MET A 125 -30.49 -13.71 42.62
C MET A 125 -31.50 -13.77 43.77
N ARG A 126 -31.06 -14.30 44.91
CA ARG A 126 -31.88 -14.41 46.10
C ARG A 126 -31.57 -13.29 47.10
N HIS A 127 -32.57 -12.50 47.42
CA HIS A 127 -32.48 -11.46 48.42
C HIS A 127 -33.18 -11.91 49.71
N SER A 128 -32.55 -11.69 50.84
CA SER A 128 -33.02 -12.15 52.16
C SER A 128 -33.87 -11.12 52.90
N SER A 129 -34.44 -10.16 52.19
CA SER A 129 -35.22 -9.07 52.78
C SER A 129 -36.38 -8.66 51.89
N GLN A 130 -37.42 -8.06 52.45
CA GLN A 130 -38.60 -7.53 51.74
C GLN A 130 -38.62 -6.00 51.70
N TYR A 131 -37.56 -5.31 52.02
CA TYR A 131 -37.53 -3.86 52.01
C TYR A 131 -37.60 -3.27 50.59
N LEU A 132 -38.10 -2.03 50.48
CA LEU A 132 -38.21 -1.32 49.20
C LEU A 132 -36.85 -0.98 48.54
N ASN A 133 -35.77 -1.01 49.30
CA ASN A 133 -34.42 -0.75 48.80
C ASN A 133 -33.68 -2.02 48.37
N ILE A 134 -34.39 -3.12 48.23
CA ILE A 134 -33.83 -4.35 47.63
C ILE A 134 -33.70 -4.12 46.16
N ASN A 135 -32.50 -4.22 45.67
CA ASN A 135 -32.21 -4.07 44.25
C ASN A 135 -30.91 -4.76 43.85
N HIS A 136 -30.77 -5.00 42.56
CA HIS A 136 -29.54 -5.28 41.90
C HIS A 136 -29.60 -4.81 40.44
N LYS A 137 -28.43 -4.68 39.85
CA LYS A 137 -28.28 -4.25 38.49
C LYS A 137 -27.49 -5.31 37.72
N LEU A 138 -28.09 -5.89 36.70
CA LEU A 138 -27.43 -6.80 35.78
C LEU A 138 -26.91 -6.01 34.61
N THR A 139 -25.60 -6.16 34.34
CA THR A 139 -24.92 -5.58 33.17
C THR A 139 -24.33 -6.71 32.35
N ALA A 140 -24.64 -6.73 31.06
CA ALA A 140 -24.03 -7.61 30.10
C ALA A 140 -23.20 -6.80 29.10
N THR A 141 -22.01 -7.30 28.73
CA THR A 141 -21.16 -6.70 27.72
C THR A 141 -20.60 -7.77 26.78
N ILE A 142 -20.48 -7.41 25.52
CA ILE A 142 -19.88 -8.26 24.46
C ILE A 142 -18.79 -7.45 23.79
N ASN A 143 -17.62 -8.05 23.60
CA ASN A 143 -16.46 -7.38 23.03
C ASN A 143 -16.47 -7.30 21.49
N LYS A 144 -17.63 -7.53 20.87
CA LYS A 144 -17.90 -7.33 19.44
C LYS A 144 -19.22 -6.60 19.23
N PRO A 145 -19.42 -5.89 18.12
CA PRO A 145 -20.72 -5.34 17.76
C PRO A 145 -21.75 -6.45 17.62
N VAL A 146 -22.94 -6.25 18.19
CA VAL A 146 -24.03 -7.22 18.11
C VAL A 146 -25.18 -6.70 17.27
N SER A 147 -25.84 -7.57 16.56
CA SER A 147 -27.08 -7.26 15.83
C SER A 147 -28.33 -7.53 16.65
N LYS A 148 -28.24 -8.39 17.66
CA LYS A 148 -29.30 -8.69 18.60
C LYS A 148 -28.70 -9.28 19.87
N TYR A 149 -29.29 -8.98 21.03
CA TYR A 149 -28.99 -9.58 22.33
C TYR A 149 -30.27 -9.80 23.11
N GLY A 150 -30.37 -10.87 23.86
CA GLY A 150 -31.49 -11.11 24.73
C GLY A 150 -31.26 -12.23 25.74
N PHE A 151 -32.15 -12.34 26.66
CA PHE A 151 -32.17 -13.37 27.69
C PHE A 151 -33.57 -13.51 28.31
N VAL A 152 -33.75 -14.52 29.16
CA VAL A 152 -34.99 -14.79 29.87
C VAL A 152 -34.85 -14.36 31.33
N VAL A 153 -35.84 -13.63 31.82
CA VAL A 153 -36.05 -13.37 33.24
C VAL A 153 -37.06 -14.38 33.76
N GLN A 154 -36.76 -14.99 34.89
CA GLN A 154 -37.59 -16.00 35.56
C GLN A 154 -38.00 -15.52 36.94
N ASP A 155 -39.18 -15.94 37.39
CA ASP A 155 -39.67 -15.74 38.75
C ASP A 155 -39.84 -14.26 39.13
N LEU A 156 -40.34 -13.44 38.20
CA LEU A 156 -40.72 -12.07 38.55
C LEU A 156 -42.17 -12.02 39.01
N ASP A 157 -42.39 -11.94 40.30
CA ASP A 157 -43.74 -12.02 40.88
C ASP A 157 -44.01 -10.99 41.99
N SER A 158 -45.13 -11.16 42.66
CA SER A 158 -45.44 -10.53 43.91
C SER A 158 -46.04 -11.55 44.85
N ASN A 159 -45.75 -11.37 46.13
CA ASN A 159 -46.26 -12.27 47.14
C ASN A 159 -47.82 -12.13 47.35
N GLU A 160 -48.50 -13.27 47.53
CA GLU A 160 -49.94 -13.37 47.66
C GLU A 160 -50.56 -12.45 48.74
N ASN A 161 -49.81 -12.14 49.77
CA ASN A 161 -50.22 -11.27 50.86
C ASN A 161 -49.75 -9.82 50.68
N GLY A 162 -49.31 -9.41 49.49
CA GLY A 162 -48.83 -8.07 49.22
C GLY A 162 -47.58 -7.70 50.02
N ARG A 163 -46.76 -8.69 50.39
CA ARG A 163 -45.54 -8.44 51.16
C ARG A 163 -44.45 -7.74 50.31
N TYR A 164 -44.36 -8.08 49.03
CA TYR A 164 -43.48 -7.45 48.09
C TYR A 164 -44.08 -7.46 46.71
N THR A 165 -43.50 -6.66 45.83
CA THR A 165 -43.79 -6.66 44.39
C THR A 165 -42.49 -6.38 43.63
N GLU A 166 -42.05 -7.36 42.90
CA GLU A 166 -40.82 -7.25 42.12
C GLU A 166 -41.04 -6.50 40.82
N SER A 167 -39.99 -5.84 40.37
CA SER A 167 -39.98 -5.16 39.10
C SER A 167 -38.61 -5.26 38.42
N VAL A 168 -38.61 -5.28 37.08
CA VAL A 168 -37.43 -5.15 36.26
C VAL A 168 -37.59 -3.97 35.32
N SER A 169 -36.60 -3.10 35.28
CA SER A 169 -36.58 -1.92 34.43
C SER A 169 -35.41 -1.96 33.46
N LEU A 170 -35.66 -1.55 32.19
CA LEU A 170 -34.67 -1.36 31.17
C LEU A 170 -33.90 -0.07 31.44
N PHE A 171 -32.61 -0.17 31.80
CA PHE A 171 -31.78 0.98 32.06
C PHE A 171 -31.10 1.47 30.75
N SER A 172 -30.53 0.57 29.96
CA SER A 172 -29.94 0.93 28.65
C SER A 172 -31.03 1.16 27.60
N ALA A 173 -30.71 2.02 26.62
CA ALA A 173 -31.62 2.34 25.52
C ALA A 173 -31.82 1.13 24.57
N GLY A 174 -32.90 1.13 23.81
CA GLY A 174 -33.18 0.14 22.76
C GLY A 174 -33.65 -1.23 23.23
N GLY A 175 -33.79 -1.45 24.54
CA GLY A 175 -34.34 -2.69 25.08
C GLY A 175 -35.88 -2.74 25.00
N ALA A 176 -36.41 -3.96 24.92
CA ALA A 176 -37.84 -4.25 24.93
C ALA A 176 -38.13 -5.54 25.71
N PHE A 177 -39.30 -5.61 26.29
CA PHE A 177 -39.82 -6.84 26.87
C PHE A 177 -40.72 -7.56 25.86
N SER A 178 -40.64 -8.88 25.83
CA SER A 178 -41.49 -9.73 24.99
C SER A 178 -41.91 -11.00 25.69
N ASN A 179 -42.87 -11.75 25.13
CA ASN A 179 -43.48 -12.95 25.76
C ASN A 179 -44.04 -12.71 27.15
N ILE A 180 -44.71 -11.59 27.36
CA ILE A 180 -45.26 -11.19 28.64
C ILE A 180 -46.63 -11.84 28.81
N LEU A 181 -46.84 -12.56 29.90
CA LEU A 181 -48.14 -13.03 30.34
C LEU A 181 -48.81 -11.91 31.13
N THR A 182 -49.82 -11.26 30.55
CA THR A 182 -50.55 -10.16 31.19
C THR A 182 -51.28 -10.56 32.45
N ALA A 183 -51.55 -11.84 32.67
CA ALA A 183 -52.06 -12.39 33.91
C ALA A 183 -51.03 -12.26 35.05
N ASN A 184 -49.74 -12.38 34.74
CA ASN A 184 -48.66 -12.39 35.72
C ASN A 184 -47.93 -11.05 35.84
N HIS A 185 -47.97 -10.22 34.78
CA HIS A 185 -47.14 -9.04 34.70
C HIS A 185 -47.87 -7.80 34.18
N THR A 186 -47.46 -6.64 34.68
CA THR A 186 -47.94 -5.33 34.22
C THR A 186 -46.79 -4.49 33.69
N LEU A 187 -46.97 -3.90 32.50
CA LEU A 187 -46.05 -2.93 31.94
C LEU A 187 -46.38 -1.51 32.38
N SER A 188 -45.36 -0.74 32.66
CA SER A 188 -45.43 0.68 33.03
C SER A 188 -44.24 1.46 32.45
N ASN A 189 -44.19 2.75 32.71
CA ASN A 189 -43.11 3.64 32.30
C ASN A 189 -42.79 3.52 30.78
N SER A 190 -43.82 3.70 29.94
CA SER A 190 -43.73 3.55 28.49
C SER A 190 -43.13 2.19 28.06
N ASN A 191 -43.58 1.12 28.70
CA ASN A 191 -43.15 -0.27 28.52
C ASN A 191 -41.67 -0.53 28.87
N ARG A 192 -41.06 0.33 29.67
CA ARG A 192 -39.67 0.16 30.12
C ARG A 192 -39.55 -0.48 31.51
N THR A 193 -40.67 -0.70 32.22
CA THR A 193 -40.71 -1.40 33.50
C THR A 193 -41.79 -2.47 33.45
N ILE A 194 -41.44 -3.67 33.88
CA ILE A 194 -42.34 -4.79 34.07
C ILE A 194 -42.41 -5.09 35.56
N THR A 195 -43.61 -5.33 36.07
CA THR A 195 -43.88 -5.57 37.50
C THR A 195 -44.70 -6.84 37.62
N GLY A 196 -44.38 -7.67 38.61
CA GLY A 196 -45.16 -8.86 38.94
C GLY A 196 -46.54 -8.49 39.48
N ASN A 197 -47.57 -9.20 39.03
CA ASN A 197 -48.93 -9.07 39.53
C ASN A 197 -49.09 -9.87 40.82
N GLN A 198 -50.14 -9.55 41.65
CA GLN A 198 -50.35 -10.14 42.96
C GLN A 198 -50.72 -11.65 42.98
N TRP A 199 -51.01 -12.25 41.86
CA TRP A 199 -51.30 -13.68 41.70
C TRP A 199 -51.14 -14.15 40.31
N PRO A 200 -50.65 -15.34 40.12
CA PRO A 200 -50.18 -16.36 41.08
C PRO A 200 -48.67 -16.21 41.35
N ASN A 201 -48.25 -16.69 42.56
CA ASN A 201 -46.86 -16.93 42.88
C ASN A 201 -46.21 -17.85 41.81
N CYS A 202 -45.09 -17.52 41.30
CA CYS A 202 -44.44 -18.24 40.20
C CYS A 202 -44.02 -19.66 40.65
N SER A 203 -44.17 -20.60 39.76
CA SER A 203 -43.79 -22.00 40.00
C SER A 203 -43.36 -22.64 38.68
N PRO A 204 -42.71 -23.80 38.71
CA PRO A 204 -42.37 -24.52 37.47
C PRO A 204 -43.59 -24.89 36.61
N THR A 205 -44.79 -24.97 37.21
CA THR A 205 -46.07 -25.24 36.54
C THR A 205 -46.84 -23.99 36.15
N ASN A 206 -46.44 -22.84 36.68
CA ASN A 206 -46.99 -21.54 36.34
C ASN A 206 -45.83 -20.54 36.16
N PRO A 207 -45.13 -20.58 35.01
CA PRO A 207 -43.96 -19.79 34.80
C PRO A 207 -44.30 -18.31 34.68
N CYS A 208 -43.56 -17.47 35.42
CA CYS A 208 -43.60 -16.02 35.33
C CYS A 208 -42.41 -15.51 34.48
N ASN A 209 -42.12 -16.19 33.41
CA ASN A 209 -40.97 -15.89 32.57
C ASN A 209 -41.36 -14.88 31.50
N PHE A 210 -40.44 -14.03 31.15
CA PHE A 210 -40.52 -13.14 29.97
C PHE A 210 -39.14 -12.93 29.38
N ASN A 211 -39.10 -12.46 28.12
CA ASN A 211 -37.87 -12.17 27.45
C ASN A 211 -37.51 -10.69 27.53
N VAL A 212 -36.21 -10.42 27.57
CA VAL A 212 -35.63 -9.08 27.40
C VAL A 212 -34.76 -9.10 26.16
N ASP A 213 -35.04 -8.20 25.23
CA ASP A 213 -34.34 -8.16 23.93
C ASP A 213 -33.84 -6.75 23.60
N TRP A 214 -32.69 -6.67 22.95
CA TRP A 214 -32.15 -5.47 22.31
C TRP A 214 -31.87 -5.75 20.86
N GLY A 215 -32.01 -4.72 20.02
CA GLY A 215 -31.55 -4.73 18.64
C GLY A 215 -30.04 -4.50 18.52
N SER A 216 -29.62 -4.01 17.36
CA SER A 216 -28.20 -3.73 17.06
C SER A 216 -27.58 -2.73 18.04
N GLN A 217 -26.39 -3.05 18.51
CA GLN A 217 -25.62 -2.19 19.42
C GLN A 217 -24.16 -2.16 18.94
N SER A 218 -23.55 -0.99 19.13
CA SER A 218 -22.14 -0.79 18.82
C SER A 218 -21.24 -1.53 19.82
N LEU A 219 -19.98 -1.65 19.45
CA LEU A 219 -18.94 -2.26 20.25
C LEU A 219 -18.93 -1.72 21.70
N ASN A 220 -18.84 -2.64 22.67
CA ASN A 220 -18.76 -2.35 24.11
C ASN A 220 -19.93 -1.57 24.70
N THR A 221 -21.07 -1.49 24.01
CA THR A 221 -22.30 -0.91 24.61
C THR A 221 -22.87 -1.86 25.66
N PRO A 222 -23.02 -1.45 26.93
CA PRO A 222 -23.56 -2.32 27.97
C PRO A 222 -25.05 -2.46 27.83
N PHE A 223 -25.56 -3.69 28.00
CA PHE A 223 -26.98 -4.00 28.18
C PHE A 223 -27.27 -4.05 29.65
N VAL A 224 -28.15 -3.20 30.10
CA VAL A 224 -28.37 -3.01 31.55
C VAL A 224 -29.85 -3.06 31.90
N ILE A 225 -30.16 -3.88 32.89
CA ILE A 225 -31.45 -3.87 33.59
C ILE A 225 -31.22 -3.63 35.06
N THR A 226 -32.25 -3.12 35.72
CA THR A 226 -32.32 -3.01 37.17
C THR A 226 -33.51 -3.81 37.70
N HIS A 227 -33.29 -4.62 38.71
CA HIS A 227 -34.32 -5.29 39.48
C HIS A 227 -34.54 -4.54 40.78
N GLY A 228 -35.76 -4.54 41.28
CA GLY A 228 -36.09 -3.93 42.58
C GLY A 228 -37.45 -4.35 43.10
N ASN A 229 -37.66 -4.11 44.39
CA ASN A 229 -38.96 -4.23 45.03
C ASN A 229 -39.65 -2.87 45.00
N THR A 230 -40.84 -2.78 44.40
CA THR A 230 -41.61 -1.54 44.22
C THR A 230 -42.72 -1.37 45.25
N TYR A 231 -43.05 -2.41 45.99
CA TYR A 231 -44.10 -2.37 46.99
C TYR A 231 -43.73 -3.18 48.22
N ARG A 232 -44.13 -2.68 49.39
CA ARG A 232 -44.09 -3.38 50.67
C ARG A 232 -45.38 -3.12 51.45
N SER A 233 -46.05 -4.19 51.98
CA SER A 233 -47.19 -4.04 52.81
C SER A 233 -46.85 -3.38 54.15
N ALA A 234 -47.65 -2.41 54.57
CA ALA A 234 -47.51 -1.77 55.89
C ALA A 234 -47.71 -2.74 57.12
N SER A 235 -48.36 -3.90 56.90
CA SER A 235 -48.52 -4.93 57.90
C SER A 235 -47.31 -5.84 58.10
N THR A 236 -46.27 -5.74 57.27
CA THR A 236 -45.07 -6.55 57.39
C THR A 236 -44.14 -5.95 58.44
N THR A 237 -44.11 -6.50 59.61
CA THR A 237 -43.25 -6.10 60.75
C THR A 237 -41.88 -6.76 60.69
N THR A 238 -41.70 -7.81 59.89
CA THR A 238 -40.43 -8.57 59.74
C THR A 238 -39.72 -8.22 58.45
N SER A 239 -38.46 -7.95 58.59
CA SER A 239 -37.54 -7.70 57.41
C SER A 239 -37.11 -8.98 56.72
N THR A 240 -37.53 -10.14 57.23
CA THR A 240 -37.09 -11.46 56.73
C THR A 240 -38.08 -12.03 55.73
N GLY A 241 -37.63 -12.41 54.61
CA GLY A 241 -38.34 -13.07 53.51
C GLY A 241 -37.51 -13.07 52.23
N ASP A 242 -37.61 -14.14 51.50
CA ASP A 242 -36.83 -14.29 50.31
C ASP A 242 -37.54 -13.67 49.11
N HIS A 243 -36.78 -12.93 48.31
CA HIS A 243 -37.09 -12.54 46.95
C HIS A 243 -36.17 -13.28 46.02
N VAL A 244 -36.65 -13.72 44.89
CA VAL A 244 -35.88 -14.49 43.97
C VAL A 244 -36.18 -14.07 42.53
N VAL A 245 -35.18 -13.81 41.76
CA VAL A 245 -35.29 -13.63 40.32
C VAL A 245 -34.16 -14.38 39.62
N GLY A 246 -34.47 -15.01 38.52
CA GLY A 246 -33.49 -15.78 37.73
C GLY A 246 -33.24 -15.18 36.37
N TYR A 247 -32.00 -15.37 35.88
CA TYR A 247 -31.59 -14.95 34.55
C TYR A 247 -31.01 -16.13 33.79
N SER A 248 -31.56 -16.42 32.60
CA SER A 248 -31.17 -17.59 31.82
C SER A 248 -31.19 -17.31 30.30
N ASP A 249 -30.74 -18.31 29.58
CA ASP A 249 -30.90 -18.38 28.12
C ASP A 249 -30.39 -17.12 27.40
N PHE A 250 -29.20 -16.68 27.79
CA PHE A 250 -28.55 -15.54 27.16
C PHE A 250 -28.15 -15.87 25.73
N TYR A 251 -28.53 -15.03 24.80
CA TYR A 251 -28.10 -15.17 23.41
C TYR A 251 -27.73 -13.83 22.79
N PHE A 252 -26.86 -13.88 21.81
CA PHE A 252 -26.57 -12.72 20.97
C PHE A 252 -26.23 -13.14 19.54
N CYS A 253 -26.44 -12.22 18.63
CA CYS A 253 -26.21 -12.43 17.20
C CYS A 253 -25.08 -11.52 16.72
N LEU A 254 -24.12 -12.09 16.03
CA LEU A 254 -23.07 -11.34 15.35
C LEU A 254 -23.33 -11.32 13.85
N ALA A 255 -23.18 -10.14 13.25
CA ALA A 255 -23.32 -9.95 11.82
C ALA A 255 -22.17 -10.66 11.07
N PRO A 256 -22.37 -11.01 9.78
CA PRO A 256 -21.28 -11.39 8.89
C PRO A 256 -20.16 -10.35 8.92
N PRO A 257 -18.89 -10.75 8.63
CA PRO A 257 -17.80 -9.80 8.53
C PRO A 257 -18.11 -8.73 7.48
N LYS A 258 -17.75 -7.49 7.78
CA LYS A 258 -17.94 -6.36 6.86
C LYS A 258 -16.58 -5.91 6.31
N LEU A 259 -16.56 -5.57 5.04
CA LEU A 259 -15.39 -5.07 4.33
C LEU A 259 -15.71 -3.74 3.65
N ILE A 260 -14.86 -2.75 3.89
CA ILE A 260 -14.79 -1.50 3.13
C ILE A 260 -13.43 -1.47 2.43
N VAL A 261 -13.42 -1.25 1.12
CA VAL A 261 -12.17 -1.03 0.38
C VAL A 261 -12.16 0.41 -0.10
N LYS A 262 -11.10 1.13 0.27
CA LYS A 262 -10.90 2.54 -0.09
C LYS A 262 -9.72 2.68 -1.03
N LYS A 263 -9.85 3.55 -2.01
CA LYS A 263 -8.76 3.97 -2.88
C LYS A 263 -8.27 5.36 -2.49
N VAL A 264 -6.95 5.48 -2.36
CA VAL A 264 -6.25 6.76 -2.11
C VAL A 264 -5.22 6.98 -3.21
N LEU A 265 -5.11 8.20 -3.69
CA LEU A 265 -4.06 8.67 -4.57
C LEU A 265 -3.26 9.75 -3.83
N THR A 266 -1.95 9.55 -3.73
CA THR A 266 -1.04 10.52 -3.14
C THR A 266 -0.43 11.35 -4.25
N GLY A 267 -0.76 12.65 -4.31
CA GLY A 267 -0.34 13.52 -5.40
C GLY A 267 -1.25 13.47 -6.63
N THR A 268 -0.81 14.05 -7.73
CA THR A 268 -1.54 14.10 -9.00
C THR A 268 -1.42 12.78 -9.75
N ARG A 269 -2.42 12.42 -10.57
CA ARG A 269 -2.31 11.26 -11.46
C ARG A 269 -1.07 11.35 -12.33
N PHE A 270 -0.47 10.23 -12.62
CA PHE A 270 0.68 10.17 -13.51
C PHE A 270 0.29 10.68 -14.91
N ASN A 271 -0.83 10.20 -15.42
CA ASN A 271 -1.43 10.71 -16.65
C ASN A 271 -2.82 11.29 -16.31
N ASP A 272 -2.97 12.59 -16.50
CA ASP A 272 -4.21 13.32 -16.20
C ASP A 272 -4.81 14.05 -17.42
N SER A 273 -4.41 13.68 -18.64
CA SER A 273 -5.03 14.21 -19.86
C SER A 273 -6.48 13.70 -19.99
N ASP A 274 -7.37 14.52 -20.54
CA ASP A 274 -8.79 14.16 -20.68
C ASP A 274 -9.03 12.88 -21.50
N THR A 275 -8.13 12.58 -22.44
CA THR A 275 -8.26 11.41 -23.32
C THR A 275 -7.68 10.11 -22.72
N LYS A 276 -6.81 10.20 -21.71
CA LYS A 276 -6.08 9.06 -21.14
C LYS A 276 -5.91 9.16 -19.62
N ARG A 277 -6.87 9.77 -18.95
CA ARG A 277 -6.79 9.97 -17.51
C ARG A 277 -6.81 8.63 -16.78
N ASP A 278 -5.78 8.40 -15.95
CA ASP A 278 -5.66 7.19 -15.14
C ASP A 278 -6.83 7.08 -14.16
N GLN A 279 -7.54 5.96 -14.18
CA GLN A 279 -8.54 5.60 -13.19
C GLN A 279 -8.21 4.22 -12.62
N PHE A 280 -8.71 3.96 -11.42
CA PHE A 280 -8.39 2.74 -10.68
C PHE A 280 -9.67 1.92 -10.52
N ASN A 281 -9.66 0.70 -11.02
CA ASN A 281 -10.72 -0.27 -10.81
C ASN A 281 -10.32 -1.22 -9.68
N ILE A 282 -11.10 -1.20 -8.61
CA ILE A 282 -10.93 -2.10 -7.47
C ILE A 282 -11.96 -3.21 -7.58
N LYS A 283 -11.51 -4.44 -7.40
CA LYS A 283 -12.34 -5.64 -7.45
C LYS A 283 -12.14 -6.46 -6.19
N VAL A 284 -13.23 -6.90 -5.60
CA VAL A 284 -13.27 -7.90 -4.53
C VAL A 284 -13.93 -9.14 -5.09
N ALA A 285 -13.26 -10.29 -5.00
CA ALA A 285 -13.77 -11.56 -5.51
C ALA A 285 -13.49 -12.69 -4.51
N GLY A 286 -14.37 -13.69 -4.45
CA GLY A 286 -14.24 -14.83 -3.54
C GLY A 286 -15.55 -15.54 -3.32
N GLY A 287 -15.91 -15.84 -2.08
CA GLY A 287 -17.17 -16.47 -1.72
C GLY A 287 -18.38 -15.53 -1.86
N LYS A 288 -19.42 -15.83 -1.09
CA LYS A 288 -20.63 -14.98 -1.06
C LYS A 288 -20.28 -13.55 -0.64
N LEU A 289 -20.77 -12.57 -1.39
CA LEU A 289 -20.70 -11.13 -1.11
C LEU A 289 -22.11 -10.54 -1.11
N THR A 290 -22.37 -9.57 -0.24
CA THR A 290 -23.63 -8.84 -0.20
C THR A 290 -23.37 -7.34 0.06
N PRO A 291 -23.77 -6.40 -0.80
CA PRO A 291 -24.24 -6.63 -2.16
C PRO A 291 -23.09 -7.04 -3.10
N ASP A 292 -23.40 -7.84 -4.09
CA ASP A 292 -22.48 -8.16 -5.17
C ASP A 292 -22.97 -7.63 -6.51
N SER A 293 -22.07 -7.48 -7.47
CA SER A 293 -22.40 -7.00 -8.81
C SER A 293 -22.50 -8.15 -9.84
N GLN A 294 -21.96 -9.32 -9.53
CA GLN A 294 -21.83 -10.45 -10.46
C GLN A 294 -21.71 -11.81 -9.74
N GLY A 295 -22.57 -12.09 -8.76
CA GLY A 295 -22.59 -13.35 -8.04
C GLY A 295 -21.57 -13.47 -6.91
N SER A 296 -20.29 -13.47 -7.15
CA SER A 296 -19.23 -13.56 -6.13
C SER A 296 -18.18 -12.45 -6.27
N THR A 297 -18.54 -11.33 -6.91
CA THR A 297 -17.64 -10.20 -7.13
C THR A 297 -18.32 -8.87 -6.83
N ALA A 298 -17.57 -7.95 -6.28
CA ALA A 298 -17.93 -6.55 -6.17
C ALA A 298 -16.80 -5.69 -6.76
N SER A 299 -17.14 -4.63 -7.46
CA SER A 299 -16.14 -3.73 -8.04
C SER A 299 -16.62 -2.29 -8.07
N PHE A 300 -15.68 -1.37 -8.06
CA PHE A 300 -15.90 0.04 -8.32
C PHE A 300 -14.73 0.61 -9.12
N THR A 301 -15.00 1.64 -9.91
CA THR A 301 -13.97 2.37 -10.66
C THR A 301 -13.97 3.81 -10.18
N THR A 302 -12.78 4.33 -9.88
CA THR A 302 -12.62 5.72 -9.47
C THR A 302 -12.95 6.67 -10.61
N THR A 303 -13.30 7.90 -10.26
CA THR A 303 -13.44 9.04 -11.18
C THR A 303 -12.68 10.23 -10.59
N GLY A 304 -12.72 11.38 -11.26
CA GLY A 304 -12.05 12.60 -10.84
C GLY A 304 -10.81 12.93 -11.68
N ALA A 305 -10.16 14.03 -11.36
CA ALA A 305 -9.00 14.59 -12.04
C ALA A 305 -7.94 15.06 -11.03
N GLY A 306 -6.71 15.24 -11.48
CA GLY A 306 -5.61 15.68 -10.63
C GLY A 306 -5.36 14.69 -9.47
N SER A 307 -5.35 15.20 -8.26
CA SER A 307 -5.26 14.40 -7.02
C SER A 307 -6.62 13.92 -6.50
N THR A 308 -7.72 14.40 -7.07
CA THR A 308 -9.08 14.09 -6.62
C THR A 308 -9.49 12.68 -7.06
N ILE A 309 -9.95 11.88 -6.11
CA ILE A 309 -10.61 10.62 -6.37
C ILE A 309 -12.05 10.72 -5.88
N THR A 310 -13.00 10.52 -6.78
CA THR A 310 -14.41 10.28 -6.47
C THR A 310 -14.73 8.80 -6.72
N ASN A 311 -15.76 8.27 -6.06
CA ASN A 311 -16.05 6.84 -6.06
C ASN A 311 -14.85 5.98 -5.62
N GLY A 312 -14.11 6.45 -4.60
CA GLY A 312 -12.88 5.81 -4.13
C GLY A 312 -13.10 4.70 -3.10
N SER A 313 -14.33 4.26 -2.85
CA SER A 313 -14.64 3.16 -1.93
C SER A 313 -15.87 2.40 -2.41
N THR A 314 -16.13 1.24 -1.82
CA THR A 314 -17.41 0.55 -1.98
C THR A 314 -18.55 1.46 -1.49
N VAL A 315 -19.62 1.55 -2.23
CA VAL A 315 -20.77 2.43 -1.90
C VAL A 315 -21.40 2.03 -0.56
N THR A 316 -21.44 0.75 -0.27
CA THR A 316 -21.88 0.17 1.01
C THR A 316 -20.83 -0.84 1.46
N PRO A 317 -20.64 -1.03 2.79
CA PRO A 317 -19.80 -2.12 3.27
C PRO A 317 -20.26 -3.44 2.69
N LEU A 318 -19.34 -4.24 2.18
CA LEU A 318 -19.62 -5.60 1.73
C LEU A 318 -19.74 -6.52 2.94
N GLU A 319 -20.77 -7.33 2.97
CA GLU A 319 -20.87 -8.46 3.91
C GLU A 319 -20.23 -9.69 3.28
N LEU A 320 -19.36 -10.33 4.04
CA LEU A 320 -18.55 -11.45 3.60
C LEU A 320 -18.98 -12.74 4.31
N ALA A 321 -18.77 -13.88 3.69
CA ALA A 321 -18.89 -15.15 4.39
C ALA A 321 -17.67 -15.32 5.35
N PRO A 322 -17.90 -15.68 6.61
CA PRO A 322 -16.78 -15.90 7.55
C PRO A 322 -15.92 -17.08 7.11
N SER A 323 -14.66 -17.09 7.55
CA SER A 323 -13.67 -18.13 7.25
C SER A 323 -13.45 -18.41 5.75
N THR A 324 -13.84 -17.47 4.90
CA THR A 324 -13.68 -17.54 3.45
C THR A 324 -12.53 -16.65 3.01
N THR A 325 -11.83 -17.05 1.95
CA THR A 325 -10.76 -16.24 1.36
C THR A 325 -11.32 -15.37 0.25
N TYR A 326 -11.01 -14.09 0.29
CA TYR A 326 -11.33 -13.10 -0.73
C TYR A 326 -10.06 -12.54 -1.34
N THR A 327 -10.06 -12.32 -2.64
CA THR A 327 -9.01 -11.61 -3.36
C THR A 327 -9.47 -10.18 -3.61
N ILE A 328 -8.67 -9.23 -3.17
CA ILE A 328 -8.83 -7.81 -3.46
C ILE A 328 -7.75 -7.45 -4.46
N SER A 329 -8.14 -6.84 -5.57
CA SER A 329 -7.22 -6.48 -6.65
C SER A 329 -7.52 -5.10 -7.21
N GLU A 330 -6.46 -4.41 -7.62
CA GLU A 330 -6.53 -3.16 -8.34
C GLU A 330 -6.03 -3.34 -9.77
N ASN A 331 -6.74 -2.73 -10.71
CA ASN A 331 -6.32 -2.58 -12.09
C ASN A 331 -6.42 -1.10 -12.50
N ILE A 332 -5.44 -0.59 -13.23
CA ILE A 332 -5.45 0.80 -13.72
C ILE A 332 -6.10 0.83 -15.09
N ILE A 333 -7.12 1.67 -15.24
CA ILE A 333 -7.86 1.89 -16.48
C ILE A 333 -7.24 3.10 -17.18
N ASN A 334 -6.94 2.97 -18.47
CA ASN A 334 -6.33 3.97 -19.33
C ASN A 334 -4.91 4.40 -18.90
N GLY A 335 -4.25 3.63 -18.04
CA GLY A 335 -2.91 3.90 -17.52
C GLY A 335 -2.04 2.64 -17.44
N ASP A 336 -0.83 2.84 -16.91
CA ASP A 336 0.13 1.78 -16.68
C ASP A 336 0.45 1.67 -15.18
N ALA A 337 0.30 0.46 -14.64
CA ALA A 337 0.58 0.18 -13.23
C ALA A 337 2.06 0.41 -12.87
N THR A 338 2.97 0.31 -13.83
CA THR A 338 4.40 0.57 -13.62
C THR A 338 4.70 2.02 -13.27
N ASN A 339 3.76 2.93 -13.54
CA ASN A 339 3.87 4.36 -13.23
C ASN A 339 3.58 4.69 -11.77
N TYR A 340 3.16 3.71 -10.98
CA TYR A 340 2.78 3.92 -9.58
C TYR A 340 3.55 2.98 -8.65
N ASN A 341 3.77 3.48 -7.44
CA ASN A 341 4.06 2.64 -6.30
C ASN A 341 2.74 2.38 -5.59
N THR A 342 2.35 1.11 -5.52
CA THR A 342 1.11 0.68 -4.87
C THR A 342 1.42 0.07 -3.53
N ASN A 343 0.71 0.49 -2.49
CA ASN A 343 0.69 -0.18 -1.20
C ASN A 343 -0.75 -0.39 -0.73
N TYR A 344 -0.94 -1.33 0.18
CA TYR A 344 -2.21 -1.55 0.85
C TYR A 344 -2.01 -1.83 2.33
N VAL A 345 -3.01 -1.42 3.11
CA VAL A 345 -3.09 -1.69 4.54
C VAL A 345 -4.54 -2.02 4.88
N CYS A 346 -4.77 -3.12 5.55
CA CYS A 346 -6.06 -3.47 6.12
C CYS A 346 -6.03 -3.28 7.64
N SER A 347 -7.13 -2.85 8.20
CA SER A 347 -7.36 -2.71 9.65
C SER A 347 -8.72 -3.28 10.03
N ASN A 348 -8.83 -3.86 11.21
CA ASN A 348 -10.09 -4.35 11.78
C ASN A 348 -10.49 -3.44 12.95
N ALA A 349 -11.65 -2.80 12.88
CA ALA A 349 -12.15 -1.94 13.93
C ALA A 349 -12.61 -2.73 15.16
N THR A 350 -12.87 -4.04 15.02
CA THR A 350 -13.30 -4.90 16.09
C THR A 350 -12.13 -5.24 17.01
N THR A 351 -12.14 -4.69 18.21
CA THR A 351 -11.10 -4.97 19.22
C THR A 351 -11.14 -6.42 19.67
N GLY A 352 -9.97 -6.99 19.95
CA GLY A 352 -9.85 -8.39 20.40
C GLY A 352 -10.06 -9.43 19.29
N SER A 353 -10.36 -9.04 18.05
CA SER A 353 -10.40 -9.99 16.94
C SER A 353 -9.01 -10.56 16.65
N ASN A 354 -8.94 -11.86 16.44
CA ASN A 354 -7.72 -12.57 16.01
C ASN A 354 -7.62 -12.72 14.48
N SER A 355 -8.51 -12.07 13.72
CA SER A 355 -8.45 -12.05 12.26
C SER A 355 -7.24 -11.28 11.78
N SER A 356 -6.47 -11.91 10.89
CA SER A 356 -5.27 -11.29 10.31
C SER A 356 -5.67 -10.18 9.34
N THR A 357 -5.06 -9.01 9.50
CA THR A 357 -5.23 -7.87 8.60
C THR A 357 -3.96 -7.67 7.79
N PRO A 358 -3.95 -8.00 6.48
CA PRO A 358 -2.74 -7.96 5.67
C PRO A 358 -2.35 -6.52 5.30
N SER A 359 -1.05 -6.33 5.06
CA SER A 359 -0.47 -5.13 4.47
C SER A 359 0.66 -5.51 3.52
N GLY A 360 0.95 -4.67 2.53
CA GLY A 360 2.01 -4.94 1.56
C GLY A 360 2.07 -3.92 0.43
N ASN A 361 2.91 -4.23 -0.58
CA ASN A 361 3.22 -3.34 -1.70
C ASN A 361 2.83 -3.97 -3.05
N THR A 362 1.68 -4.63 -3.10
CA THR A 362 1.17 -5.26 -4.33
C THR A 362 -0.20 -4.70 -4.69
N SER A 363 -0.57 -4.79 -5.96
CA SER A 363 -1.91 -4.42 -6.45
C SER A 363 -2.95 -5.53 -6.26
N SER A 364 -2.56 -6.69 -5.73
CA SER A 364 -3.47 -7.81 -5.45
C SER A 364 -3.03 -8.52 -4.18
N PHE A 365 -3.99 -8.81 -3.31
CA PHE A 365 -3.76 -9.48 -2.03
C PHE A 365 -4.99 -10.28 -1.60
N THR A 366 -4.83 -11.15 -0.62
CA THR A 366 -5.90 -11.95 -0.06
C THR A 366 -6.28 -11.49 1.35
N LEU A 367 -7.56 -11.53 1.63
CA LEU A 367 -8.15 -11.35 2.96
C LEU A 367 -8.86 -12.65 3.32
N SER A 368 -8.49 -13.29 4.42
CA SER A 368 -9.00 -14.60 4.81
C SER A 368 -9.24 -14.70 6.31
N ASN A 369 -9.98 -15.74 6.71
CA ASN A 369 -10.21 -16.10 8.11
C ASN A 369 -10.86 -14.99 8.95
N LEU A 370 -11.75 -14.20 8.33
CA LEU A 370 -12.56 -13.23 9.07
C LEU A 370 -13.62 -13.95 9.91
N ASN A 371 -13.89 -13.38 11.06
CA ASN A 371 -14.88 -13.87 12.00
C ASN A 371 -16.16 -13.04 11.96
N TYR A 372 -17.26 -13.62 12.41
CA TYR A 372 -18.47 -12.84 12.63
C TYR A 372 -18.21 -11.63 13.54
N GLY A 373 -18.82 -10.50 13.19
CA GLY A 373 -18.65 -9.23 13.89
C GLY A 373 -17.38 -8.46 13.53
N ASP A 374 -16.52 -8.93 12.61
CA ASP A 374 -15.38 -8.17 12.14
C ASP A 374 -15.80 -7.02 11.23
N GLU A 375 -15.16 -5.86 11.39
CA GLU A 375 -15.37 -4.67 10.58
C GLU A 375 -14.02 -4.23 9.98
N VAL A 376 -13.71 -4.72 8.78
CA VAL A 376 -12.42 -4.53 8.13
C VAL A 376 -12.49 -3.38 7.12
N THR A 377 -11.50 -2.52 7.17
CA THR A 377 -11.24 -1.50 6.14
C THR A 377 -9.88 -1.77 5.53
N CYS A 378 -9.84 -1.94 4.21
CA CYS A 378 -8.61 -2.01 3.41
C CYS A 378 -8.45 -0.72 2.62
N ILE A 379 -7.27 -0.11 2.68
CA ILE A 379 -6.92 1.10 1.94
C ILE A 379 -5.84 0.73 0.94
N ILE A 380 -6.10 0.96 -0.35
CA ILE A 380 -5.11 0.82 -1.42
C ILE A 380 -4.66 2.22 -1.81
N THR A 381 -3.37 2.48 -1.65
CA THR A 381 -2.76 3.78 -1.95
C THR A 381 -1.83 3.67 -3.14
N ASN A 382 -2.05 4.51 -4.15
CA ASN A 382 -1.10 4.68 -5.24
C ASN A 382 -0.40 6.01 -5.13
N THR A 383 0.93 5.97 -5.27
CA THR A 383 1.78 7.15 -5.35
C THR A 383 2.42 7.16 -6.73
N PRO A 384 2.16 8.17 -7.57
CA PRO A 384 2.80 8.27 -8.87
C PRO A 384 4.32 8.37 -8.69
N LYS A 385 5.07 7.65 -9.51
CA LYS A 385 6.52 7.73 -9.52
C LYS A 385 6.94 9.11 -10.02
N SER A 386 7.98 9.65 -9.43
CA SER A 386 8.65 10.86 -9.90
C SER A 386 9.89 10.51 -10.69
N TYR A 387 10.29 11.41 -11.58
CA TYR A 387 11.55 11.34 -12.30
C TYR A 387 12.66 11.95 -11.46
N SER A 388 13.78 11.26 -11.38
CA SER A 388 14.98 11.72 -10.69
C SER A 388 16.11 11.92 -11.72
N PHE A 389 16.76 13.08 -11.68
CA PHE A 389 17.90 13.44 -12.50
C PHE A 389 19.03 13.82 -11.56
N SER A 390 20.15 13.12 -11.64
CA SER A 390 21.24 13.35 -10.70
C SER A 390 22.60 13.19 -11.36
N GLY A 391 23.59 13.76 -10.72
CA GLY A 391 24.97 13.69 -11.14
C GLY A 391 25.90 14.24 -10.06
N ILE A 392 27.15 14.36 -10.41
CA ILE A 392 28.20 14.92 -9.59
C ILE A 392 29.05 15.89 -10.40
N VAL A 393 29.37 17.01 -9.84
CA VAL A 393 30.46 17.86 -10.32
C VAL A 393 31.73 17.39 -9.63
N PHE A 394 32.69 16.94 -10.39
CA PHE A 394 33.86 16.23 -9.86
C PHE A 394 35.18 16.80 -10.34
N ASN A 395 36.20 16.66 -9.52
CA ASN A 395 37.55 17.02 -9.86
C ASN A 395 38.20 15.86 -10.63
N ASP A 396 38.26 15.99 -11.96
CA ASP A 396 38.81 15.00 -12.89
C ASP A 396 40.36 15.01 -12.88
N ASN A 397 40.91 14.91 -11.67
CA ASN A 397 42.34 15.02 -11.43
C ASN A 397 43.06 13.67 -11.31
N GLY A 398 42.36 12.55 -11.48
CA GLY A 398 42.95 11.22 -11.37
C GLY A 398 43.71 10.99 -10.06
N LYS A 399 43.28 11.65 -8.96
CA LYS A 399 43.97 11.67 -7.66
C LYS A 399 45.37 12.36 -7.68
N ILE A 400 45.67 13.16 -8.68
CA ILE A 400 46.88 13.96 -8.68
C ILE A 400 46.63 15.24 -7.92
N THR A 401 47.31 15.41 -6.81
CA THR A 401 47.21 16.62 -5.95
C THR A 401 48.36 17.55 -6.27
N ASN A 402 48.08 18.88 -6.26
CA ASN A 402 49.06 19.96 -6.46
C ASN A 402 49.92 19.76 -7.71
N PRO A 403 49.33 19.58 -8.89
CA PRO A 403 50.13 19.55 -10.11
C PRO A 403 50.72 20.94 -10.36
N THR A 404 51.97 20.98 -10.69
CA THR A 404 52.56 22.20 -11.30
C THR A 404 52.26 22.17 -12.80
N LYS A 405 51.94 23.30 -13.42
CA LYS A 405 51.51 23.39 -14.81
C LYS A 405 52.54 22.89 -15.84
N ASP A 406 53.78 22.77 -15.44
CA ASP A 406 54.90 22.29 -16.26
C ASP A 406 55.40 20.89 -15.87
N ASP A 407 54.65 20.17 -15.01
CA ASP A 407 55.02 18.84 -14.57
C ASP A 407 54.66 17.79 -15.65
N VAL A 408 55.64 17.31 -16.35
CA VAL A 408 55.55 16.23 -17.36
C VAL A 408 56.04 14.90 -16.80
N SER A 409 55.98 14.71 -15.48
CA SER A 409 56.44 13.49 -14.82
C SER A 409 55.58 12.28 -15.18
N ASP A 410 56.14 11.07 -14.94
CA ASP A 410 55.45 9.80 -15.19
C ASP A 410 54.08 9.65 -14.50
N LYS A 411 53.85 10.37 -13.41
CA LYS A 411 52.55 10.36 -12.70
C LYS A 411 51.39 10.87 -13.58
N TYR A 412 51.67 11.77 -14.52
CA TYR A 412 50.69 12.24 -15.50
C TYR A 412 50.67 11.35 -16.74
N LEU A 413 51.83 10.95 -17.23
CA LEU A 413 51.98 10.19 -18.47
C LEU A 413 51.23 8.85 -18.41
N ASN A 414 51.21 8.22 -17.23
CA ASN A 414 50.61 6.90 -17.03
C ASN A 414 49.26 6.93 -16.31
N ASN A 415 48.80 8.10 -15.88
CA ASN A 415 47.50 8.21 -15.19
C ASN A 415 46.36 8.35 -16.21
N ARG A 416 45.65 7.26 -16.48
CA ARG A 416 44.54 7.22 -17.44
C ARG A 416 43.26 7.86 -16.88
N LEU A 417 43.21 8.14 -15.57
CA LEU A 417 42.05 8.73 -14.90
C LEU A 417 42.09 10.26 -14.97
N TYR A 418 43.26 10.83 -15.12
CA TYR A 418 43.44 12.28 -15.19
C TYR A 418 42.86 12.85 -16.48
N PHE A 419 41.94 13.81 -16.40
CA PHE A 419 41.33 14.47 -17.56
C PHE A 419 40.58 13.53 -18.52
N ASN A 420 40.00 12.46 -18.03
CA ASN A 420 39.36 11.49 -18.91
C ASN A 420 37.86 11.78 -19.15
N GLY A 421 37.27 12.79 -18.46
CA GLY A 421 35.91 13.20 -18.58
C GLY A 421 34.91 12.21 -17.92
N LYS A 422 35.40 11.34 -17.05
CA LYS A 422 34.58 10.35 -16.31
C LYS A 422 34.83 10.50 -14.83
N TYR A 423 33.79 10.31 -14.04
CA TYR A 423 33.93 10.23 -12.59
C TYR A 423 34.42 8.84 -12.18
N ASP A 424 35.66 8.75 -11.74
CA ASP A 424 36.30 7.50 -11.35
C ASP A 424 36.29 7.34 -9.80
N SER A 425 35.12 6.99 -9.26
CA SER A 425 34.96 6.74 -7.83
C SER A 425 35.69 5.45 -7.39
N PRO A 426 36.32 5.38 -6.23
CA PRO A 426 36.51 6.46 -5.24
C PRO A 426 37.82 7.26 -5.43
N THR A 427 38.44 7.18 -6.60
CA THR A 427 39.75 7.82 -6.88
C THR A 427 39.61 9.34 -6.95
N GLU A 428 38.53 9.80 -7.57
CA GLU A 428 38.20 11.20 -7.73
C GLU A 428 37.14 11.63 -6.72
N SER A 429 37.14 12.89 -6.36
CA SER A 429 36.20 13.47 -5.42
C SER A 429 35.29 14.49 -6.09
N GLY A 430 34.08 14.65 -5.53
CA GLY A 430 33.24 15.78 -5.90
C GLY A 430 33.89 17.10 -5.53
N ILE A 431 33.52 18.14 -6.27
CA ILE A 431 33.95 19.52 -6.01
C ILE A 431 33.01 20.12 -4.98
N PRO A 432 33.55 20.69 -3.88
CA PRO A 432 32.73 21.29 -2.83
C PRO A 432 31.90 22.46 -3.34
N PHE A 433 30.76 22.68 -2.72
CA PHE A 433 29.89 23.82 -3.02
C PHE A 433 30.66 25.15 -2.89
N THR A 434 30.47 26.00 -3.87
CA THR A 434 30.89 27.40 -3.87
C THR A 434 29.70 28.28 -4.23
N THR A 435 29.54 29.42 -3.57
CA THR A 435 28.41 30.33 -3.82
C THR A 435 28.30 30.68 -5.32
N GLY A 436 27.14 30.40 -5.90
CA GLY A 436 26.87 30.60 -7.32
C GLY A 436 27.15 29.37 -8.20
N HIS A 437 27.69 28.29 -7.65
CA HIS A 437 27.85 27.03 -8.38
C HIS A 437 26.54 26.25 -8.37
N THR A 438 25.87 26.23 -9.50
CA THR A 438 24.55 25.65 -9.64
C THR A 438 24.44 24.79 -10.88
N ILE A 439 23.48 23.86 -10.83
CA ILE A 439 23.04 23.14 -12.02
C ILE A 439 21.63 23.60 -12.35
N THR A 440 21.40 23.91 -13.62
CA THR A 440 20.07 24.29 -14.14
C THR A 440 19.54 23.21 -15.07
N LEU A 441 18.34 22.73 -14.79
CA LEU A 441 17.63 21.78 -15.63
C LEU A 441 16.61 22.53 -16.47
N ASN A 442 16.70 22.41 -17.79
CA ASN A 442 15.85 23.05 -18.78
C ASN A 442 15.36 22.03 -19.83
N LYS A 443 14.33 22.42 -20.57
CA LYS A 443 14.02 21.77 -21.84
C LYS A 443 15.16 22.01 -22.82
N CYS A 444 15.64 20.96 -23.51
CA CYS A 444 16.64 21.14 -24.56
C CYS A 444 16.09 21.90 -25.76
N ALA A 445 16.92 22.70 -26.41
CA ALA A 445 16.52 23.51 -27.56
C ALA A 445 16.05 22.66 -28.77
N ASP A 446 16.53 21.43 -28.87
CA ASP A 446 16.17 20.46 -29.91
C ASP A 446 15.03 19.51 -29.52
N ASP A 447 14.42 19.70 -28.34
CA ASP A 447 13.20 18.96 -27.97
C ASP A 447 11.99 19.52 -28.72
N THR A 448 11.39 18.71 -29.59
CA THR A 448 10.26 19.07 -30.44
C THR A 448 8.89 18.95 -29.75
N SER A 449 8.87 18.54 -28.49
CA SER A 449 7.62 18.44 -27.72
C SER A 449 6.92 19.81 -27.57
N THR A 450 5.61 19.81 -27.45
CA THR A 450 4.82 21.05 -27.30
C THR A 450 4.70 21.50 -25.85
N SER A 451 5.09 20.66 -24.87
CA SER A 451 5.03 21.02 -23.46
C SER A 451 6.02 22.13 -23.11
N THR A 452 5.56 23.04 -22.29
CA THR A 452 6.42 24.01 -21.60
C THR A 452 7.12 23.30 -20.43
N PHE A 453 8.33 23.73 -20.13
CA PHE A 453 9.09 23.28 -18.97
C PHE A 453 9.52 24.50 -18.16
N THR A 454 9.23 24.46 -16.87
CA THR A 454 9.72 25.50 -15.94
C THR A 454 11.12 25.14 -15.52
N SER A 455 12.09 25.98 -15.87
CA SER A 455 13.48 25.82 -15.46
C SER A 455 13.61 25.64 -13.94
N GLN A 456 14.44 24.69 -13.55
CA GLN A 456 14.79 24.45 -12.15
C GLN A 456 16.29 24.60 -11.97
N THR A 457 16.70 25.25 -10.88
CA THR A 457 18.09 25.42 -10.53
C THR A 457 18.33 24.92 -9.13
N VAL A 458 19.39 24.15 -8.92
CA VAL A 458 19.82 23.65 -7.62
C VAL A 458 21.29 23.99 -7.39
N ASN A 459 21.67 24.19 -6.14
CA ASN A 459 23.05 24.22 -5.77
C ASN A 459 23.63 22.80 -5.79
N ILE A 460 24.91 22.65 -6.08
CA ILE A 460 25.62 21.41 -5.78
C ILE A 460 25.80 21.27 -4.27
N SER A 461 25.94 20.07 -3.77
CA SER A 461 26.24 19.76 -2.36
C SER A 461 27.75 19.87 -2.09
N ASP A 462 28.16 19.83 -0.82
CA ASP A 462 29.58 19.88 -0.42
C ASP A 462 30.40 18.68 -0.93
N ASP A 463 29.76 17.62 -1.32
CA ASP A 463 30.38 16.46 -1.98
C ASP A 463 30.28 16.49 -3.50
N GLY A 464 29.84 17.62 -4.07
CA GLY A 464 29.69 17.84 -5.50
C GLY A 464 28.42 17.23 -6.11
N THR A 465 27.61 16.50 -5.35
CA THR A 465 26.39 15.87 -5.87
C THR A 465 25.27 16.88 -6.09
N TYR A 466 24.39 16.57 -7.02
CA TYR A 466 23.15 17.32 -7.24
C TYR A 466 22.02 16.41 -7.69
N SER A 467 20.78 16.81 -7.44
CA SER A 467 19.60 16.08 -7.92
C SER A 467 18.42 16.99 -8.15
N PHE A 468 17.60 16.60 -9.13
CA PHE A 468 16.27 17.14 -9.41
C PHE A 468 15.25 16.04 -9.26
N THR A 469 14.08 16.38 -8.76
CA THR A 469 12.93 15.48 -8.74
C THR A 469 11.76 16.17 -9.44
N LEU A 470 11.25 15.55 -10.50
CA LEU A 470 10.12 16.05 -11.26
C LEU A 470 8.92 15.12 -11.11
N THR A 471 7.75 15.71 -10.89
CA THR A 471 6.51 14.98 -11.08
C THR A 471 6.22 14.78 -12.57
N PRO A 472 5.39 13.81 -12.95
CA PRO A 472 4.94 13.65 -14.34
C PRO A 472 4.34 14.92 -14.93
N ALA A 473 3.59 15.68 -14.14
CA ALA A 473 3.01 16.94 -14.57
C ALA A 473 4.07 18.03 -14.88
N GLN A 474 5.15 18.07 -14.10
CA GLN A 474 6.26 19.01 -14.35
C GLN A 474 7.06 18.61 -15.60
N LEU A 475 7.28 17.30 -15.83
CA LEU A 475 7.93 16.83 -17.02
C LEU A 475 7.06 17.06 -18.28
N GLY A 476 5.74 16.87 -18.17
CA GLY A 476 4.82 16.96 -19.30
C GLY A 476 5.16 15.95 -20.40
N SER A 477 5.06 16.37 -21.66
CA SER A 477 5.45 15.56 -22.83
C SER A 477 6.89 15.81 -23.30
N ASN A 478 7.73 16.45 -22.48
CA ASN A 478 9.12 16.70 -22.86
C ASN A 478 9.88 15.37 -22.99
N THR A 479 10.60 15.21 -24.07
CA THR A 479 11.37 14.00 -24.40
C THR A 479 12.86 14.16 -24.18
N LYS A 480 13.31 15.43 -24.02
CA LYS A 480 14.71 15.76 -23.77
C LYS A 480 14.84 16.90 -22.77
N LEU A 481 15.58 16.68 -21.70
CA LEU A 481 15.98 17.71 -20.77
C LEU A 481 17.50 17.94 -20.85
N CYS A 482 17.90 19.18 -20.60
CA CYS A 482 19.28 19.61 -20.62
C CYS A 482 19.67 20.11 -19.21
N ALA A 483 20.64 19.44 -18.59
CA ALA A 483 21.29 19.92 -17.38
C ALA A 483 22.49 20.77 -17.77
N THR A 484 22.57 21.99 -17.26
CA THR A 484 23.65 22.95 -17.52
C THR A 484 24.34 23.28 -16.21
N GLN A 485 25.65 23.11 -16.16
CA GLN A 485 26.47 23.60 -15.08
C GLN A 485 26.67 25.11 -15.21
N ASN A 486 26.45 25.84 -14.13
CA ASN A 486 26.72 27.28 -14.04
C ASN A 486 27.81 27.48 -13.01
N GLU A 487 28.94 27.98 -13.44
CA GLU A 487 30.09 28.21 -12.60
C GLU A 487 30.08 29.61 -12.00
N PRO A 488 30.56 29.79 -10.76
CA PRO A 488 30.70 31.11 -10.16
C PRO A 488 31.85 31.88 -10.80
N ASN A 489 31.78 33.19 -10.72
CA ASN A 489 32.92 34.06 -11.07
C ASN A 489 34.12 33.71 -10.20
N ASN A 490 35.32 33.65 -10.81
CA ASN A 490 36.58 33.27 -10.14
C ASN A 490 36.57 31.83 -9.60
N TYR A 491 35.92 30.93 -10.30
CA TYR A 491 35.86 29.51 -9.97
C TYR A 491 37.27 28.88 -10.03
N THR A 492 37.63 28.18 -8.98
CA THR A 492 38.98 27.57 -8.88
C THR A 492 39.17 26.44 -9.89
N TYR A 493 38.11 25.67 -10.12
CA TYR A 493 38.10 24.54 -11.07
C TYR A 493 37.57 24.99 -12.42
N SER A 494 38.17 25.98 -13.01
CA SER A 494 37.66 26.68 -14.19
C SER A 494 38.02 26.04 -15.54
N VAL A 495 38.56 24.82 -15.52
CA VAL A 495 38.91 24.10 -16.76
C VAL A 495 38.03 22.86 -16.89
N ASP A 496 37.07 22.94 -17.80
CA ASP A 496 36.12 21.84 -18.06
C ASP A 496 36.83 20.66 -18.70
N THR A 497 36.64 19.48 -18.15
CA THR A 497 37.04 18.21 -18.77
C THR A 497 35.86 17.56 -19.49
N THR A 498 34.67 18.00 -19.20
CA THR A 498 33.42 17.62 -19.89
C THR A 498 32.69 18.87 -20.40
N SER A 499 31.68 18.69 -21.23
CA SER A 499 30.80 19.82 -21.60
C SER A 499 29.95 20.24 -20.42
N ASN A 500 29.77 21.55 -20.23
CA ASN A 500 28.84 22.13 -19.24
C ASN A 500 27.36 21.93 -19.60
N LEU A 501 27.07 21.14 -20.61
CA LEU A 501 25.73 20.77 -21.04
C LEU A 501 25.62 19.24 -21.13
N ARG A 502 24.65 18.67 -20.40
CA ARG A 502 24.27 17.27 -20.49
C ARG A 502 22.87 17.16 -21.06
N GLN A 503 22.73 16.46 -22.18
CA GLN A 503 21.45 16.15 -22.79
C GLN A 503 20.94 14.82 -22.26
N ILE A 504 19.73 14.79 -21.73
CA ILE A 504 19.10 13.63 -21.09
C ILE A 504 17.87 13.26 -21.91
N ASN A 505 17.90 12.11 -22.57
CA ASN A 505 16.76 11.59 -23.32
C ASN A 505 15.81 10.86 -22.37
N ILE A 506 14.56 11.28 -22.35
CA ILE A 506 13.52 10.67 -21.52
C ILE A 506 12.98 9.44 -22.25
N THR A 507 13.03 8.30 -21.59
CA THR A 507 12.54 7.03 -22.14
C THR A 507 11.35 6.50 -21.31
N THR A 508 10.47 5.79 -21.97
CA THR A 508 9.29 5.19 -21.34
C THR A 508 9.72 4.25 -20.21
N ASN A 509 9.03 4.30 -19.08
CA ASN A 509 9.26 3.47 -17.90
C ASN A 509 10.62 3.64 -17.21
N THR A 510 11.39 4.66 -17.57
CA THR A 510 12.61 5.04 -16.87
C THR A 510 12.33 6.25 -16.00
N PHE A 511 12.56 6.12 -14.70
CA PHE A 511 12.28 7.16 -13.70
C PHE A 511 13.55 7.72 -13.06
N ASN A 512 14.69 7.07 -13.25
CA ASN A 512 15.95 7.48 -12.68
C ASN A 512 17.01 7.68 -13.78
N TYR A 513 17.55 8.89 -13.84
CA TYR A 513 18.55 9.33 -14.80
C TYR A 513 19.81 9.79 -14.02
N PRO A 514 20.64 8.86 -13.56
CA PRO A 514 21.88 9.16 -12.85
C PRO A 514 23.00 9.56 -13.84
N ASP A 515 24.17 9.82 -13.30
CA ASP A 515 25.44 9.96 -14.03
C ASP A 515 25.48 11.13 -15.02
N ASN A 516 24.70 12.19 -14.78
CA ASN A 516 24.79 13.42 -15.53
C ASN A 516 25.95 14.26 -14.98
N ASN A 517 27.16 13.71 -15.04
CA ASN A 517 28.32 14.23 -14.34
C ASN A 517 29.02 15.35 -15.10
N PHE A 518 29.56 16.34 -14.38
CA PHE A 518 30.37 17.41 -14.91
C PHE A 518 31.78 17.32 -14.30
N GLY A 519 32.79 17.30 -15.16
CA GLY A 519 34.16 17.16 -14.72
C GLY A 519 34.93 18.44 -14.94
N ASP A 520 35.63 18.90 -13.91
CA ASP A 520 36.42 20.12 -13.91
C ASP A 520 37.77 19.87 -13.24
N VAL A 521 38.74 20.72 -13.51
CA VAL A 521 40.03 20.75 -12.81
C VAL A 521 40.46 22.18 -12.52
N ILE A 522 41.40 22.32 -11.60
CA ILE A 522 42.00 23.61 -11.25
C ILE A 522 42.75 24.15 -12.49
N GLN A 523 42.57 25.43 -12.76
CA GLN A 523 43.16 26.09 -13.93
C GLN A 523 44.71 25.92 -14.02
N ASP A 524 45.39 25.87 -12.90
CA ASP A 524 46.84 25.71 -12.86
C ASP A 524 47.30 24.25 -13.01
N ASN A 525 46.39 23.30 -13.16
CA ASN A 525 46.72 21.88 -13.09
C ASN A 525 47.10 21.26 -14.41
N ALA A 526 46.68 21.76 -15.53
CA ALA A 526 46.82 20.98 -16.74
C ALA A 526 47.19 21.82 -17.92
N ALA A 527 48.47 21.88 -18.15
CA ALA A 527 48.96 22.50 -19.33
C ALA A 527 48.70 21.62 -20.57
N LEU A 528 49.08 20.35 -20.54
CA LEU A 528 49.03 19.48 -21.72
C LEU A 528 48.29 18.18 -21.43
N VAL A 529 47.30 17.87 -22.25
CA VAL A 529 46.58 16.59 -22.24
C VAL A 529 46.75 15.91 -23.59
N LEU A 530 46.97 14.61 -23.57
CA LEU A 530 47.09 13.77 -24.76
C LEU A 530 45.92 12.78 -24.80
N PHE A 531 45.23 12.76 -25.94
CA PHE A 531 44.23 11.72 -26.25
C PHE A 531 44.76 10.84 -27.36
N LYS A 532 44.97 9.56 -27.10
CA LYS A 532 45.28 8.56 -28.14
C LYS A 532 44.03 7.72 -28.36
N SER A 533 43.58 7.70 -29.61
CA SER A 533 42.45 6.88 -30.04
C SER A 533 42.81 6.06 -31.26
N GLN A 534 42.11 4.99 -31.49
CA GLN A 534 42.39 4.01 -32.54
C GLN A 534 41.12 3.65 -33.31
N TYR A 535 41.33 3.27 -34.58
CA TYR A 535 40.30 2.74 -35.47
C TYR A 535 40.85 1.53 -36.21
N THR A 536 40.12 0.42 -36.21
CA THR A 536 40.52 -0.84 -36.83
C THR A 536 39.86 -1.01 -38.19
N HIS A 537 40.65 -1.46 -39.18
CA HIS A 537 40.14 -1.69 -40.52
C HIS A 537 40.99 -2.73 -41.29
N ASN A 538 40.50 -3.13 -42.45
CA ASN A 538 41.13 -4.13 -43.32
C ASN A 538 42.20 -3.57 -44.27
N CYS A 539 42.85 -2.47 -43.93
CA CYS A 539 43.84 -1.76 -44.74
C CYS A 539 43.29 -1.14 -46.04
N SER A 540 42.01 -0.87 -46.13
CA SER A 540 41.36 -0.29 -47.33
C SER A 540 41.24 1.24 -47.30
N LEU A 541 41.68 1.89 -46.23
CA LEU A 541 41.61 3.34 -46.12
C LEU A 541 42.56 4.03 -47.12
N THR A 542 42.02 5.03 -47.78
CA THR A 542 42.74 5.92 -48.64
C THR A 542 42.93 7.34 -48.08
N ASP A 543 42.10 7.69 -47.08
CA ASP A 543 42.11 8.99 -46.43
C ASP A 543 41.76 8.86 -44.94
N LEU A 544 42.66 9.32 -44.07
CA LEU A 544 42.49 9.29 -42.62
C LEU A 544 41.47 10.31 -42.10
N THR A 545 41.12 11.32 -42.89
CA THR A 545 40.16 12.37 -42.48
C THR A 545 38.72 11.89 -42.50
N THR A 546 38.46 10.81 -43.21
CA THR A 546 37.12 10.23 -43.34
C THR A 546 36.64 9.51 -42.08
N ILE A 547 37.53 9.21 -41.13
CA ILE A 547 37.19 8.51 -39.90
C ILE A 547 36.65 9.50 -38.88
N ASN A 548 35.42 9.28 -38.43
CA ASN A 548 34.79 10.06 -37.37
C ASN A 548 35.49 9.86 -36.02
N VAL A 549 35.34 10.84 -35.15
CA VAL A 549 35.84 10.77 -33.77
C VAL A 549 34.66 10.49 -32.83
N ASN A 550 34.73 9.37 -32.09
CA ASN A 550 33.81 9.03 -31.05
C ASN A 550 34.57 8.24 -29.98
N TYR A 551 35.11 8.91 -28.99
CA TYR A 551 36.01 8.31 -28.01
C TYR A 551 35.33 7.19 -27.15
N THR A 552 34.01 7.20 -27.03
CA THR A 552 33.26 6.20 -26.28
C THR A 552 32.70 5.06 -27.13
N GLY A 553 32.78 5.18 -28.44
CA GLY A 553 32.24 4.20 -29.39
C GLY A 553 33.17 3.02 -29.65
N SER A 554 32.77 2.15 -30.60
CA SER A 554 33.58 1.03 -31.04
C SER A 554 34.73 1.50 -31.93
N ALA A 555 35.93 0.95 -31.76
CA ALA A 555 37.09 1.22 -32.59
C ALA A 555 36.93 0.73 -34.06
N SER A 556 35.90 -0.03 -34.39
CA SER A 556 35.57 -0.45 -35.76
C SER A 556 34.66 0.53 -36.49
N THR A 557 34.08 1.52 -35.81
CA THR A 557 33.13 2.50 -36.40
C THR A 557 33.67 3.94 -36.41
N ALA A 558 34.53 4.28 -35.45
CA ALA A 558 35.09 5.61 -35.26
C ALA A 558 36.39 5.53 -34.47
N TYR A 559 37.18 6.63 -34.43
CA TYR A 559 38.26 6.72 -33.46
C TYR A 559 37.74 6.59 -32.03
N SER A 560 38.23 5.61 -31.29
CA SER A 560 37.83 5.30 -29.94
C SER A 560 39.02 5.15 -28.99
N THR A 561 38.86 5.52 -27.73
CA THR A 561 39.83 5.27 -26.65
C THR A 561 39.66 3.87 -26.03
N ASN A 562 38.62 3.14 -26.41
CA ASN A 562 38.40 1.79 -25.95
C ASN A 562 39.50 0.85 -26.42
N SER A 563 39.87 -0.11 -25.59
CA SER A 563 40.86 -1.12 -25.95
C SER A 563 40.40 -1.93 -27.17
N ILE A 564 41.33 -2.22 -28.07
CA ILE A 564 41.07 -3.12 -29.18
C ILE A 564 41.32 -4.55 -28.72
N SER A 565 40.34 -5.42 -28.93
CA SER A 565 40.46 -6.87 -28.83
C SER A 565 40.39 -7.50 -30.23
N GLU A 566 40.92 -8.70 -30.36
CA GLU A 566 40.76 -9.57 -31.54
C GLU A 566 41.35 -9.04 -32.84
N ILE A 567 42.35 -8.13 -32.79
CA ILE A 567 43.05 -7.74 -33.99
C ILE A 567 44.00 -8.85 -34.44
N ILE A 568 43.95 -9.18 -35.73
CA ILE A 568 44.77 -10.22 -36.29
C ILE A 568 45.92 -9.63 -37.12
N PRO A 569 47.07 -10.31 -37.20
CA PRO A 569 48.17 -9.87 -38.06
C PRO A 569 47.73 -9.66 -39.50
N GLY A 570 48.15 -8.54 -40.08
CA GLY A 570 47.76 -8.12 -41.42
C GLY A 570 46.66 -7.07 -41.49
N GLN A 571 45.90 -6.87 -40.44
CA GLN A 571 44.95 -5.76 -40.31
C GLN A 571 45.66 -4.43 -40.05
N CYS A 572 44.94 -3.35 -40.27
CA CYS A 572 45.43 -2.00 -40.02
C CYS A 572 44.75 -1.35 -38.84
N ILE A 573 45.51 -0.54 -38.12
CA ILE A 573 45.03 0.33 -37.05
C ILE A 573 45.42 1.76 -37.43
N ALA A 574 44.41 2.60 -37.63
CA ALA A 574 44.63 4.04 -37.72
C ALA A 574 44.61 4.65 -36.31
N TYR A 575 45.59 5.42 -35.97
CA TYR A 575 45.72 6.15 -34.74
C TYR A 575 45.46 7.63 -34.95
N ARG A 576 44.82 8.25 -33.95
CA ARG A 576 44.71 9.69 -33.81
C ARG A 576 45.27 10.07 -32.46
N ILE A 577 46.25 10.96 -32.42
CA ILE A 577 46.79 11.50 -31.19
C ILE A 577 46.54 13.00 -31.19
N GLU A 578 45.81 13.47 -30.23
CA GLU A 578 45.46 14.87 -30.02
C GLU A 578 46.18 15.42 -28.80
N ALA A 579 46.92 16.47 -28.97
CA ALA A 579 47.50 17.28 -27.90
C ALA A 579 46.63 18.51 -27.67
N VAL A 580 46.23 18.73 -26.43
CA VAL A 580 45.37 19.82 -26.02
C VAL A 580 46.03 20.60 -24.89
N ASN A 581 46.21 21.90 -25.09
CA ASN A 581 46.55 22.80 -23.99
C ASN A 581 45.26 23.15 -23.24
N ARG A 582 45.11 22.65 -22.04
CA ARG A 582 43.98 22.95 -21.15
C ARG A 582 44.30 24.01 -20.10
N GLY A 583 45.56 24.43 -20.06
CA GLY A 583 46.00 25.50 -19.18
C GLY A 583 45.68 26.89 -19.74
N ASN A 584 46.04 27.89 -18.96
CA ASN A 584 45.90 29.33 -19.28
C ASN A 584 47.21 29.97 -19.80
N VAL A 585 48.24 29.18 -20.03
CA VAL A 585 49.53 29.61 -20.54
C VAL A 585 49.82 28.94 -21.87
N PRO A 586 50.20 29.65 -22.93
CA PRO A 586 50.62 29.04 -24.17
C PRO A 586 51.81 28.09 -23.98
N LEU A 587 51.75 26.96 -24.67
CA LEU A 587 52.83 25.96 -24.67
C LEU A 587 53.60 26.06 -25.99
N THR A 588 54.93 25.96 -25.89
CA THR A 588 55.82 25.96 -27.06
C THR A 588 56.52 24.63 -27.16
N ASP A 589 57.02 24.33 -28.37
CA ASP A 589 57.85 23.18 -28.64
C ASP A 589 57.24 21.80 -28.28
N ILE A 590 55.91 21.69 -28.39
CA ILE A 590 55.21 20.44 -28.18
C ILE A 590 55.60 19.47 -29.30
N ILE A 591 56.04 18.27 -28.95
CA ILE A 591 56.40 17.20 -29.86
C ILE A 591 55.50 16.00 -29.54
N ILE A 592 54.69 15.54 -30.51
CA ILE A 592 54.01 14.27 -30.41
C ILE A 592 54.92 13.17 -30.89
N ARG A 593 55.16 12.18 -30.05
CA ARG A 593 55.97 11.00 -30.33
C ARG A 593 55.17 9.75 -30.06
N ASP A 594 55.04 8.89 -31.06
CA ASP A 594 54.46 7.56 -30.88
C ASP A 594 55.45 6.51 -31.37
N THR A 595 55.82 5.57 -30.50
CA THR A 595 56.73 4.47 -30.82
C THR A 595 55.89 3.27 -31.25
N LEU A 596 56.10 2.85 -32.50
CA LEU A 596 55.44 1.70 -33.07
C LEU A 596 55.94 0.43 -32.38
N GLN A 597 55.02 -0.47 -32.06
CA GLN A 597 55.39 -1.70 -31.35
C GLN A 597 56.32 -2.59 -32.20
N LYS A 598 57.28 -3.19 -31.53
CA LYS A 598 58.25 -4.10 -32.12
C LYS A 598 58.26 -5.40 -31.36
N LYS A 599 58.19 -6.51 -32.06
CA LYS A 599 58.17 -7.85 -31.46
C LYS A 599 59.35 -8.04 -30.49
N GLY A 600 59.03 -8.49 -29.29
CA GLY A 600 59.99 -8.72 -28.21
C GLY A 600 60.33 -7.50 -27.35
N GLU A 601 59.90 -6.28 -27.74
CA GLU A 601 60.06 -5.07 -26.94
C GLU A 601 58.76 -4.75 -26.17
N ASN A 602 58.87 -4.39 -24.92
CA ASN A 602 57.74 -4.00 -24.02
C ASN A 602 56.56 -4.99 -24.04
N GLY A 603 56.82 -6.27 -24.19
CA GLY A 603 55.79 -7.32 -24.23
C GLY A 603 55.03 -7.43 -25.56
N ALA A 604 55.43 -6.68 -26.61
CA ALA A 604 54.79 -6.77 -27.91
C ALA A 604 55.00 -8.13 -28.57
N LEU A 605 53.92 -8.75 -29.01
CA LEU A 605 53.93 -10.07 -29.66
C LEU A 605 54.21 -9.98 -31.17
N VAL A 606 53.99 -8.82 -31.75
CA VAL A 606 54.14 -8.57 -33.19
C VAL A 606 54.80 -7.23 -33.43
N THR A 607 55.37 -7.06 -34.63
CA THR A 607 55.89 -5.78 -35.12
C THR A 607 54.78 -5.06 -35.89
N SER A 608 54.59 -3.76 -35.66
CA SER A 608 53.72 -2.89 -36.46
C SER A 608 54.57 -1.94 -37.29
N THR A 609 54.20 -1.71 -38.54
CA THR A 609 54.86 -0.75 -39.42
C THR A 609 53.91 0.33 -39.90
N LEU A 610 54.41 1.52 -40.15
CA LEU A 610 53.63 2.59 -40.73
C LEU A 610 53.13 2.17 -42.12
N ALA A 611 51.83 2.37 -42.36
CA ALA A 611 51.15 1.96 -43.58
C ALA A 611 50.45 3.16 -44.25
N THR A 612 50.14 3.00 -45.54
CA THR A 612 49.31 3.98 -46.26
C THR A 612 47.90 4.06 -45.66
N PRO A 613 47.28 5.26 -45.59
CA PRO A 613 47.80 6.58 -46.07
C PRO A 613 48.89 7.13 -45.15
N THR A 614 49.72 8.02 -45.71
CA THR A 614 50.79 8.68 -44.97
C THR A 614 50.26 9.51 -43.82
N PRO A 615 51.06 9.70 -42.75
CA PRO A 615 50.68 10.54 -41.63
C PRO A 615 50.26 11.95 -42.03
N ILE A 616 49.20 12.45 -41.40
CA ILE A 616 48.68 13.80 -41.60
C ILE A 616 48.45 14.49 -40.27
N GLY A 617 48.53 15.80 -40.26
CA GLY A 617 48.06 16.60 -39.14
C GLY A 617 46.66 17.13 -39.41
N GLU A 618 45.90 17.37 -38.36
CA GLU A 618 44.58 17.98 -38.38
C GLU A 618 44.64 19.50 -38.15
N ASN A 619 43.89 20.27 -38.96
CA ASN A 619 43.63 21.72 -38.88
C ASN A 619 44.80 22.64 -39.33
N SER A 620 44.46 23.91 -39.59
CA SER A 620 45.44 24.95 -39.93
C SER A 620 46.45 25.13 -38.77
N GLY A 621 47.73 24.95 -39.05
CA GLY A 621 48.79 24.91 -38.05
C GLY A 621 49.24 23.48 -37.71
N VAL A 622 49.09 22.61 -38.63
CA VAL A 622 49.45 21.19 -38.62
C VAL A 622 50.87 21.00 -38.10
N PRO A 623 51.09 20.08 -37.13
CA PRO A 623 52.46 19.65 -36.85
C PRO A 623 53.11 19.11 -38.10
N SER A 624 54.24 19.64 -38.45
CA SER A 624 55.09 19.02 -39.47
C SER A 624 55.80 17.79 -38.88
N PHE A 625 56.10 16.82 -39.74
CA PHE A 625 56.76 15.59 -39.29
C PHE A 625 58.25 15.60 -39.62
N SER A 626 59.01 14.89 -38.81
CA SER A 626 60.37 14.53 -39.20
C SER A 626 60.32 13.64 -40.45
N ASN A 627 61.13 13.95 -41.48
CA ASN A 627 61.06 13.25 -42.75
C ASN A 627 61.23 11.73 -42.66
N SER A 628 62.03 11.24 -41.71
CA SER A 628 62.22 9.80 -41.51
C SER A 628 61.07 9.13 -40.82
N SER A 629 60.24 9.90 -40.09
CA SER A 629 59.14 9.36 -39.25
C SER A 629 57.85 9.04 -40.02
N VAL A 630 57.70 9.59 -41.22
CA VAL A 630 56.49 9.40 -42.06
C VAL A 630 56.69 8.40 -43.20
N SER A 631 57.84 7.75 -43.27
CA SER A 631 58.15 6.75 -44.30
C SER A 631 57.31 5.49 -44.10
N ILE A 632 56.57 5.10 -45.13
CA ILE A 632 55.83 3.85 -45.17
C ILE A 632 56.78 2.67 -44.95
N GLY A 633 56.38 1.72 -44.10
CA GLY A 633 57.22 0.61 -43.64
C GLY A 633 58.08 0.92 -42.41
N ASN A 634 58.11 2.18 -41.92
CA ASN A 634 58.80 2.54 -40.70
C ASN A 634 58.18 1.76 -39.51
N ASN A 635 59.03 1.17 -38.69
CA ASN A 635 58.61 0.49 -37.41
C ASN A 635 59.27 1.13 -36.20
N GLY A 636 59.83 2.33 -36.32
CA GLY A 636 60.42 3.11 -35.25
C GLY A 636 59.38 4.02 -34.55
N GLN A 637 59.50 5.30 -34.89
CA GLN A 637 58.65 6.35 -34.26
C GLN A 637 57.96 7.17 -35.36
N VAL A 638 56.70 7.58 -35.01
CA VAL A 638 56.02 8.70 -35.66
C VAL A 638 56.29 9.92 -34.81
N LEU A 639 56.95 10.93 -35.36
CA LEU A 639 57.50 12.07 -34.64
C LEU A 639 57.13 13.37 -35.33
N THR A 640 56.54 14.31 -34.62
CA THR A 640 56.34 15.66 -35.12
C THR A 640 57.58 16.53 -34.89
N ASN A 641 57.72 17.60 -35.65
CA ASN A 641 58.51 18.74 -35.21
C ASN A 641 57.82 19.49 -34.08
N GLY A 642 58.54 20.35 -33.39
CA GLY A 642 57.97 21.19 -32.36
C GLY A 642 56.88 22.12 -32.93
N PHE A 643 55.77 22.25 -32.19
CA PHE A 643 54.66 23.13 -32.53
C PHE A 643 54.11 23.82 -31.28
N PRO A 644 53.49 25.01 -31.39
CA PRO A 644 52.85 25.65 -30.27
C PRO A 644 51.43 25.19 -30.09
N LEU A 645 50.94 25.30 -28.84
CA LEU A 645 49.52 25.24 -28.48
C LEU A 645 49.16 26.53 -27.74
N GLY A 646 48.20 27.28 -28.28
CA GLY A 646 47.67 28.48 -27.65
C GLY A 646 46.68 28.19 -26.54
N ILE A 647 45.95 29.23 -26.15
CA ILE A 647 44.95 29.17 -25.12
C ILE A 647 43.52 29.41 -25.63
N THR A 648 43.37 29.72 -26.91
CA THR A 648 42.06 29.95 -27.53
C THR A 648 41.46 28.66 -28.08
N SER A 649 40.15 28.61 -28.29
CA SER A 649 39.48 27.43 -28.83
C SER A 649 40.01 26.99 -30.21
N SER A 650 40.59 27.90 -31.00
CA SER A 650 41.09 27.63 -32.32
C SER A 650 42.53 27.12 -32.35
N ASP A 651 43.35 27.41 -31.36
CA ASP A 651 44.78 27.13 -31.34
C ASP A 651 45.25 26.23 -30.19
N ARG A 652 44.38 25.92 -29.22
CA ARG A 652 44.74 25.05 -28.09
C ARG A 652 44.83 23.56 -28.41
N ARG A 653 44.47 23.15 -29.64
CA ARG A 653 44.43 21.73 -30.03
C ARG A 653 45.21 21.51 -31.32
N ARG A 654 46.01 20.43 -31.36
CA ARG A 654 46.60 19.88 -32.57
C ARG A 654 46.54 18.36 -32.52
N ALA A 655 46.20 17.74 -33.61
CA ALA A 655 46.18 16.30 -33.70
C ALA A 655 46.93 15.78 -34.92
N ILE A 656 47.44 14.60 -34.77
CA ILE A 656 48.02 13.82 -35.88
C ILE A 656 47.22 12.56 -36.11
N ARG A 657 47.16 12.13 -37.36
CA ARG A 657 46.61 10.84 -37.74
C ARG A 657 47.65 10.06 -38.52
N PHE A 658 47.77 8.78 -38.26
CA PHE A 658 48.63 7.89 -38.99
C PHE A 658 48.07 6.49 -39.01
N ASN A 659 48.42 5.70 -40.03
CA ASN A 659 47.97 4.33 -40.19
C ASN A 659 49.12 3.36 -39.97
N THR A 660 48.83 2.25 -39.31
CA THR A 660 49.79 1.17 -39.10
C THR A 660 49.24 -0.16 -39.58
N LYS A 661 50.12 -1.02 -40.09
CA LYS A 661 49.80 -2.42 -40.35
C LYS A 661 50.33 -3.27 -39.20
N TYR A 662 49.41 -3.99 -38.57
CA TYR A 662 49.68 -4.81 -37.40
C TYR A 662 50.26 -6.16 -37.82
N GLY A 663 51.29 -6.61 -37.12
CA GLY A 663 51.88 -7.94 -37.36
C GLY A 663 52.55 -8.10 -38.70
N THR A 664 53.29 -7.07 -39.17
CA THR A 664 54.09 -7.17 -40.38
C THR A 664 55.29 -8.10 -40.18
N THR A 665 55.73 -8.75 -41.25
CA THR A 665 56.89 -9.63 -41.24
C THR A 665 58.24 -8.90 -41.43
N VAL A 666 58.20 -7.60 -41.41
CA VAL A 666 59.42 -6.81 -41.45
C VAL A 666 60.20 -7.09 -40.17
N ASN A 667 61.25 -7.84 -40.27
CA ASN A 667 62.18 -8.03 -39.18
C ASN A 667 62.91 -6.74 -38.89
N PRO A 668 63.03 -6.39 -37.68
CA PRO A 668 63.95 -5.33 -37.30
C PRO A 668 65.38 -5.70 -37.54
#